data_8194b5d4b39f1b9d3ae2ec65996d043f
#
_entry.id   8194b5d4b39f1b9d3ae2ec65996d043f
#
_cell.length_a   1.000
_cell.length_b   1.000
_cell.length_c   1.000
_cell.angle_alpha   90.00
_cell.angle_beta   90.00
_cell.angle_gamma   90.00
#
_symmetry.space_group_name_H-M   'P 1'
#
loop_
_entity.id
_entity.type
_entity.pdbx_description
1 polymer ?
#
loop_
_entity_poly.entity_id
_entity_poly.type
_entity_poly.pdbx_seq_one_letter_code
_entity_poly.pdbx_strand_id
1 'polypeptide(L)'
;MTQITERELKKKYLDLLSQHFDTPEKLATEIINLESILELPKGTEHFVSDLHGEYEAFQHVLRNGSGNVRAKINDIFKDKLSTKELNDLTALVYYPEDKLQLIKCDFQNYGQLNVWYITTIEHLIQLIKYCSSKYTRSKLRRALPEQYVFIVEELLYKNNEFKNKKSYYETLVNQVIELKQADDLIIGLAYSVQRLVVDHLHVVGDIYDRGPQPDKIMDTLINYHSLDIQWGNHDVLWVGAYAGSKVCLANLLRICARYDNLDIVEDAYGINLRPLLTLAEKYYDADNPAFKPKKRPDKHERLTQREESQITKIHQAIAMIQFKLEIPVIKRRPNFEMDERLVLEKVNYDTNEITVYEKTYPLKDTCFQTVNRDNPAKLLPEEEEVMNKLLLSFQQSEKLRRHMSFLMRKGSLYLPCNGNLLIHGCIPVDENGEMESFEIDGQTYSGQELLDVFEYHVRKSFDEKENTDDLSTDLVWYLWTGKYSSLFGKRAMTTFERYFIADKASHKEEKNPYYHLREDVNMVRKMLSDFGLNPDEGRIINGHTPVKEINGEDPIKADGKMLVIDGGFSKAYQSTTGIAGYTLLYNSFGMQLVAHQQFNAKEKILSEGIDELSIKRIVDKELQRKKIRNTNKGKELQAQIDILKMLMHDRYLD
;
A
#
# COMPACT_ATOMS: atom_id res chain seq x y z
N MET A 1 44.17 -11.75 1.21
CA MET A 1 43.54 -10.70 0.36
C MET A 1 44.17 -9.38 0.76
N THR A 2 44.88 -8.72 -0.17
CA THR A 2 45.53 -7.42 0.07
C THR A 2 44.41 -6.39 0.32
N GLN A 3 44.40 -5.74 1.48
CA GLN A 3 43.45 -4.65 1.78
C GLN A 3 43.66 -3.54 0.74
N ILE A 4 42.67 -3.36 -0.12
CA ILE A 4 42.67 -2.24 -1.09
C ILE A 4 42.46 -0.97 -0.26
N THR A 5 43.36 0.00 -0.40
CA THR A 5 43.18 1.30 0.28
C THR A 5 42.01 2.07 -0.30
N GLU A 6 41.39 2.94 0.49
CA GLU A 6 40.27 3.80 0.04
C GLU A 6 40.65 4.63 -1.20
N ARG A 7 41.93 5.09 -1.28
CA ARG A 7 42.47 5.82 -2.43
C ARG A 7 42.53 4.96 -3.67
N GLU A 8 42.93 3.70 -3.55
CA GLU A 8 42.99 2.75 -4.69
C GLU A 8 41.60 2.38 -5.17
N LEU A 9 40.65 2.22 -4.24
CA LEU A 9 39.22 1.96 -4.56
C LEU A 9 38.64 3.14 -5.34
N LYS A 10 38.86 4.37 -4.87
CA LYS A 10 38.40 5.60 -5.51
C LYS A 10 38.97 5.74 -6.91
N LYS A 11 40.30 5.47 -7.10
CA LYS A 11 40.93 5.52 -8.40
C LYS A 11 40.34 4.49 -9.37
N LYS A 12 40.17 3.24 -8.94
CA LYS A 12 39.53 2.19 -9.76
C LYS A 12 38.10 2.55 -10.16
N TYR A 13 37.36 3.19 -9.24
CA TYR A 13 35.99 3.64 -9.51
C TYR A 13 35.96 4.75 -10.58
N LEU A 14 36.85 5.75 -10.50
CA LEU A 14 37.01 6.78 -11.52
C LEU A 14 37.46 6.21 -12.86
N ASP A 15 38.36 5.21 -12.85
CA ASP A 15 38.81 4.50 -14.06
C ASP A 15 37.63 3.76 -14.75
N LEU A 16 36.74 3.14 -13.99
CA LEU A 16 35.53 2.50 -14.53
C LEU A 16 34.55 3.52 -15.11
N LEU A 17 34.33 4.63 -14.41
CA LEU A 17 33.45 5.70 -14.89
C LEU A 17 33.98 6.35 -16.17
N SER A 18 35.29 6.51 -16.30
CA SER A 18 35.90 7.09 -17.49
C SER A 18 35.66 6.27 -18.77
N GLN A 19 35.36 4.97 -18.65
CA GLN A 19 34.95 4.13 -19.80
C GLN A 19 33.61 4.52 -20.39
N HIS A 20 32.70 5.10 -19.57
CA HIS A 20 31.42 5.61 -20.04
C HIS A 20 31.48 7.06 -20.52
N PHE A 21 32.43 7.84 -19.97
CA PHE A 21 32.65 9.25 -20.28
C PHE A 21 34.04 9.41 -20.91
N ASP A 22 34.18 8.93 -22.14
CA ASP A 22 35.42 8.85 -22.88
C ASP A 22 35.93 10.22 -23.43
N THR A 23 35.09 11.27 -23.35
CA THR A 23 35.46 12.63 -23.73
C THR A 23 34.98 13.66 -22.72
N PRO A 24 35.69 14.81 -22.58
CA PRO A 24 35.28 15.87 -21.65
C PRO A 24 33.94 16.47 -22.02
N GLU A 25 33.54 16.50 -23.29
CA GLU A 25 32.23 17.02 -23.73
C GLU A 25 31.09 16.15 -23.27
N LYS A 26 31.22 14.82 -23.35
CA LYS A 26 30.20 13.88 -22.83
C LYS A 26 30.04 14.05 -21.34
N LEU A 27 31.14 14.12 -20.60
CA LEU A 27 31.17 14.30 -19.17
C LEU A 27 30.54 15.64 -18.76
N ALA A 28 30.95 16.73 -19.42
CA ALA A 28 30.40 18.08 -19.20
C ALA A 28 28.88 18.12 -19.49
N THR A 29 28.47 17.51 -20.60
CA THR A 29 27.02 17.44 -20.96
C THR A 29 26.19 16.74 -19.88
N GLU A 30 26.71 15.63 -19.32
CA GLU A 30 25.96 14.94 -18.24
C GLU A 30 25.94 15.76 -16.97
N ILE A 31 27.03 16.40 -16.56
CA ILE A 31 27.06 17.31 -15.41
C ILE A 31 26.05 18.44 -15.59
N ILE A 32 26.03 19.10 -16.76
CA ILE A 32 25.07 20.17 -17.07
C ILE A 32 23.63 19.67 -17.03
N ASN A 33 23.38 18.48 -17.57
CA ASN A 33 22.06 17.85 -17.54
C ASN A 33 21.58 17.63 -16.09
N LEU A 34 22.40 17.00 -15.25
CA LEU A 34 22.07 16.71 -13.86
C LEU A 34 21.90 17.97 -13.03
N GLU A 35 22.79 18.97 -13.17
CA GLU A 35 22.64 20.29 -12.51
C GLU A 35 21.33 20.99 -12.92
N SER A 36 20.97 20.91 -14.21
CA SER A 36 19.72 21.49 -14.70
C SER A 36 18.48 20.78 -14.14
N ILE A 37 18.54 19.44 -13.97
CA ILE A 37 17.47 18.66 -13.36
C ILE A 37 17.23 19.08 -11.92
N LEU A 38 18.27 19.42 -11.16
CA LEU A 38 18.14 19.88 -9.78
C LEU A 38 17.29 21.15 -9.64
N GLU A 39 17.20 21.98 -10.67
CA GLU A 39 16.42 23.23 -10.71
C GLU A 39 14.94 23.02 -11.06
N LEU A 40 14.56 21.81 -11.55
CA LEU A 40 13.16 21.51 -11.85
C LEU A 40 12.32 21.44 -10.55
N PRO A 41 11.02 21.77 -10.63
CA PRO A 41 10.11 21.60 -9.51
C PRO A 41 10.04 20.14 -9.02
N LYS A 42 9.91 19.95 -7.70
CA LYS A 42 9.62 18.65 -7.10
C LYS A 42 8.39 18.01 -7.76
N GLY A 43 8.48 16.73 -8.08
CA GLY A 43 7.38 15.92 -8.57
C GLY A 43 6.25 15.76 -7.54
N THR A 44 5.13 15.21 -7.97
CA THR A 44 3.99 14.94 -7.10
C THR A 44 4.09 13.55 -6.51
N GLU A 45 4.19 13.45 -5.20
CA GLU A 45 4.06 12.23 -4.43
C GLU A 45 2.60 12.07 -3.99
N HIS A 46 2.10 10.84 -4.09
CA HIS A 46 0.75 10.45 -3.71
C HIS A 46 0.84 9.37 -2.64
N PHE A 47 0.18 9.56 -1.51
CA PHE A 47 0.20 8.63 -0.37
C PHE A 47 -1.18 8.04 -0.19
N VAL A 48 -1.24 6.73 -0.07
CA VAL A 48 -2.44 5.95 0.22
C VAL A 48 -2.13 4.95 1.33
N SER A 49 -3.14 4.55 2.10
CA SER A 49 -3.00 3.61 3.21
C SER A 49 -4.25 2.75 3.36
N ASP A 50 -4.10 1.59 4.01
CA ASP A 50 -5.21 0.74 4.47
C ASP A 50 -6.21 0.38 3.34
N LEU A 51 -5.66 -0.10 2.21
CA LEU A 51 -6.41 -0.41 1.00
C LEU A 51 -7.34 -1.61 1.18
N HIS A 52 -6.92 -2.57 2.01
CA HIS A 52 -7.73 -3.71 2.44
C HIS A 52 -8.54 -4.38 1.32
N GLY A 53 -7.92 -4.67 0.18
CA GLY A 53 -8.57 -5.36 -0.93
C GLY A 53 -9.70 -4.59 -1.64
N GLU A 54 -9.90 -3.31 -1.35
CA GLU A 54 -10.93 -2.45 -1.97
C GLU A 54 -10.45 -1.91 -3.34
N TYR A 55 -10.30 -2.81 -4.29
CA TYR A 55 -9.70 -2.54 -5.59
C TYR A 55 -10.39 -1.42 -6.39
N GLU A 56 -11.71 -1.42 -6.44
CA GLU A 56 -12.49 -0.43 -7.22
C GLU A 56 -12.23 1.00 -6.74
N ALA A 57 -12.32 1.22 -5.42
CA ALA A 57 -12.07 2.52 -4.82
C ALA A 57 -10.59 2.93 -5.00
N PHE A 58 -9.66 2.01 -4.78
CA PHE A 58 -8.24 2.24 -5.00
C PHE A 58 -7.92 2.59 -6.45
N GLN A 59 -8.46 1.84 -7.41
CA GLN A 59 -8.25 2.11 -8.83
C GLN A 59 -8.79 3.50 -9.23
N HIS A 60 -9.96 3.88 -8.72
CA HIS A 60 -10.51 5.21 -8.96
C HIS A 60 -9.59 6.32 -8.43
N VAL A 61 -9.11 6.18 -7.19
CA VAL A 61 -8.19 7.14 -6.56
C VAL A 61 -6.86 7.25 -7.32
N LEU A 62 -6.32 6.14 -7.83
CA LEU A 62 -5.12 6.17 -8.68
C LEU A 62 -5.37 6.91 -9.99
N ARG A 63 -6.46 6.60 -10.68
CA ARG A 63 -6.79 7.15 -12.01
C ARG A 63 -7.10 8.64 -11.96
N ASN A 64 -7.76 9.11 -10.90
CA ASN A 64 -8.06 10.53 -10.73
C ASN A 64 -6.94 11.32 -10.06
N GLY A 65 -5.91 10.63 -9.50
CA GLY A 65 -4.80 11.24 -8.76
C GLY A 65 -5.29 12.08 -7.58
N SER A 66 -6.28 11.56 -6.81
CA SER A 66 -6.97 12.26 -5.74
C SER A 66 -7.54 13.62 -6.18
N GLY A 67 -8.21 13.62 -7.34
CA GLY A 67 -8.83 14.80 -7.96
C GLY A 67 -7.83 15.76 -8.63
N ASN A 68 -6.55 15.36 -8.74
CA ASN A 68 -5.53 16.22 -9.36
C ASN A 68 -5.67 16.26 -10.89
N VAL A 69 -6.11 15.16 -11.53
CA VAL A 69 -6.39 15.14 -12.98
C VAL A 69 -7.48 16.15 -13.34
N ARG A 70 -8.61 16.13 -12.61
CA ARG A 70 -9.70 17.09 -12.83
C ARG A 70 -9.25 18.54 -12.63
N ALA A 71 -8.44 18.80 -11.60
CA ALA A 71 -7.87 20.13 -11.37
C ALA A 71 -7.06 20.61 -12.59
N LYS A 72 -6.22 19.73 -13.19
CA LYS A 72 -5.42 20.07 -14.38
C LYS A 72 -6.30 20.31 -15.63
N ILE A 73 -7.37 19.54 -15.81
CA ILE A 73 -8.33 19.75 -16.89
C ILE A 73 -9.00 21.12 -16.72
N ASN A 74 -9.45 21.45 -15.52
CA ASN A 74 -10.07 22.74 -15.22
C ASN A 74 -9.11 23.90 -15.43
N ASP A 75 -7.84 23.78 -15.01
CA ASP A 75 -6.82 24.82 -15.20
C ASP A 75 -6.66 25.26 -16.66
N ILE A 76 -6.89 24.34 -17.63
CA ILE A 76 -6.69 24.59 -19.06
C ILE A 76 -8.00 24.93 -19.76
N PHE A 77 -9.11 24.29 -19.38
CA PHE A 77 -10.31 24.22 -20.23
C PHE A 77 -11.57 24.80 -19.61
N LYS A 78 -11.59 25.20 -18.31
CA LYS A 78 -12.81 25.71 -17.63
C LYS A 78 -13.51 26.86 -18.37
N ASP A 79 -12.74 27.72 -19.05
CA ASP A 79 -13.25 28.88 -19.79
C ASP A 79 -13.45 28.59 -21.31
N LYS A 80 -13.17 27.34 -21.75
CA LYS A 80 -13.20 26.95 -23.17
C LYS A 80 -14.23 25.86 -23.48
N LEU A 81 -14.51 25.00 -22.51
CA LEU A 81 -15.41 23.87 -22.64
C LEU A 81 -16.62 24.02 -21.73
N SER A 82 -17.76 23.51 -22.18
CA SER A 82 -18.95 23.40 -21.35
C SER A 82 -18.73 22.43 -20.19
N THR A 83 -19.55 22.51 -19.13
CA THR A 83 -19.49 21.59 -17.99
C THR A 83 -19.60 20.12 -18.43
N LYS A 84 -20.46 19.83 -19.43
CA LYS A 84 -20.60 18.49 -19.97
C LYS A 84 -19.32 18.00 -20.64
N GLU A 85 -18.71 18.81 -21.51
CA GLU A 85 -17.45 18.46 -22.18
C GLU A 85 -16.28 18.29 -21.19
N LEU A 86 -16.21 19.11 -20.15
CA LEU A 86 -15.23 18.96 -19.07
C LEU A 86 -15.41 17.63 -18.31
N ASN A 87 -16.66 17.28 -18.02
CA ASN A 87 -17.01 16.03 -17.37
C ASN A 87 -16.69 14.82 -18.26
N ASP A 88 -17.03 14.89 -19.54
CA ASP A 88 -16.76 13.82 -20.50
C ASP A 88 -15.24 13.61 -20.70
N LEU A 89 -14.46 14.70 -20.82
CA LEU A 89 -13.01 14.62 -20.92
C LEU A 89 -12.39 14.05 -19.62
N THR A 90 -12.92 14.44 -18.47
CA THR A 90 -12.46 13.93 -17.17
C THR A 90 -12.73 12.42 -17.06
N ALA A 91 -13.96 11.98 -17.36
CA ALA A 91 -14.32 10.57 -17.36
C ALA A 91 -13.51 9.76 -18.39
N LEU A 92 -13.21 10.34 -19.55
CA LEU A 92 -12.35 9.72 -20.58
C LEU A 92 -10.92 9.53 -20.07
N VAL A 93 -10.35 10.49 -19.36
CA VAL A 93 -9.01 10.35 -18.77
C VAL A 93 -9.01 9.31 -17.65
N TYR A 94 -10.09 9.19 -16.87
CA TYR A 94 -10.17 8.21 -15.77
C TYR A 94 -10.39 6.78 -16.27
N TYR A 95 -11.31 6.59 -17.22
CA TYR A 95 -11.76 5.29 -17.72
C TYR A 95 -11.79 5.29 -19.26
N PRO A 96 -10.61 5.35 -19.91
CA PRO A 96 -10.55 5.62 -21.34
C PRO A 96 -11.26 4.57 -22.20
N GLU A 97 -11.12 3.28 -21.89
CA GLU A 97 -11.73 2.19 -22.66
C GLU A 97 -13.26 2.26 -22.59
N ASP A 98 -13.79 2.31 -21.36
CA ASP A 98 -15.24 2.28 -21.13
C ASP A 98 -15.92 3.55 -21.66
N LYS A 99 -15.33 4.73 -21.35
CA LYS A 99 -15.92 6.01 -21.78
C LYS A 99 -15.87 6.17 -23.30
N LEU A 100 -14.81 5.72 -23.94
CA LEU A 100 -14.67 5.76 -25.39
C LEU A 100 -15.76 4.91 -26.07
N GLN A 101 -16.04 3.71 -25.55
CA GLN A 101 -17.12 2.87 -26.06
C GLN A 101 -18.48 3.56 -25.95
N LEU A 102 -18.80 4.16 -24.79
CA LEU A 102 -20.05 4.90 -24.59
C LEU A 102 -20.17 6.07 -25.56
N ILE A 103 -19.14 6.89 -25.71
CA ILE A 103 -19.13 8.04 -26.62
C ILE A 103 -19.36 7.60 -28.07
N LYS A 104 -18.73 6.50 -28.50
CA LYS A 104 -18.91 5.98 -29.88
C LYS A 104 -20.33 5.54 -30.16
N CYS A 105 -21.07 5.04 -29.17
CA CYS A 105 -22.48 4.67 -29.34
C CYS A 105 -23.38 5.89 -29.56
N ASP A 106 -22.99 7.08 -29.14
CA ASP A 106 -23.77 8.31 -29.29
C ASP A 106 -23.67 8.90 -30.71
N PHE A 107 -22.65 8.54 -31.50
CA PHE A 107 -22.45 9.07 -32.84
C PHE A 107 -23.18 8.24 -33.91
N GLN A 108 -24.10 8.90 -34.65
CA GLN A 108 -24.83 8.30 -35.78
C GLN A 108 -24.07 8.44 -37.11
N ASN A 109 -23.04 9.30 -37.18
CA ASN A 109 -22.33 9.66 -38.40
C ASN A 109 -20.82 9.64 -38.20
N TYR A 110 -20.11 8.93 -39.07
CA TYR A 110 -18.63 8.85 -39.08
C TYR A 110 -17.94 10.22 -39.18
N GLY A 111 -18.53 11.17 -39.90
CA GLY A 111 -17.97 12.52 -40.01
C GLY A 111 -17.92 13.26 -38.67
N GLN A 112 -18.97 13.14 -37.86
CA GLN A 112 -19.03 13.75 -36.54
C GLN A 112 -18.04 13.06 -35.58
N LEU A 113 -17.92 11.74 -35.64
CA LEU A 113 -16.95 10.98 -34.87
C LEU A 113 -15.51 11.37 -35.21
N ASN A 114 -15.18 11.59 -36.48
CA ASN A 114 -13.86 12.04 -36.91
C ASN A 114 -13.51 13.43 -36.34
N VAL A 115 -14.46 14.36 -36.36
CA VAL A 115 -14.26 15.68 -35.73
C VAL A 115 -14.02 15.55 -34.24
N TRP A 116 -14.77 14.69 -33.57
CA TRP A 116 -14.60 14.40 -32.16
C TRP A 116 -13.19 13.81 -31.85
N TYR A 117 -12.71 12.85 -32.66
CA TYR A 117 -11.38 12.28 -32.53
C TYR A 117 -10.29 13.36 -32.59
N ILE A 118 -10.35 14.23 -33.63
CA ILE A 118 -9.38 15.31 -33.83
C ILE A 118 -9.35 16.22 -32.58
N THR A 119 -10.53 16.69 -32.17
CA THR A 119 -10.67 17.60 -31.01
C THR A 119 -10.17 16.96 -29.72
N THR A 120 -10.50 15.68 -29.48
CA THR A 120 -10.12 14.95 -28.28
C THR A 120 -8.61 14.72 -28.24
N ILE A 121 -7.99 14.33 -29.34
CA ILE A 121 -6.52 14.19 -29.43
C ILE A 121 -5.85 15.53 -29.12
N GLU A 122 -6.35 16.64 -29.69
CA GLU A 122 -5.80 17.96 -29.41
C GLU A 122 -5.92 18.37 -27.92
N HIS A 123 -7.06 18.09 -27.29
CA HIS A 123 -7.25 18.35 -25.85
C HIS A 123 -6.27 17.52 -24.99
N LEU A 124 -6.12 16.22 -25.29
CA LEU A 124 -5.20 15.35 -24.55
C LEU A 124 -3.73 15.77 -24.76
N ILE A 125 -3.33 16.17 -25.96
CA ILE A 125 -1.99 16.72 -26.22
C ILE A 125 -1.75 18.00 -25.42
N GLN A 126 -2.73 18.93 -25.37
CA GLN A 126 -2.62 20.14 -24.54
C GLN A 126 -2.48 19.78 -23.06
N LEU A 127 -3.23 18.81 -22.57
CA LEU A 127 -3.17 18.33 -21.19
C LEU A 127 -1.81 17.69 -20.87
N ILE A 128 -1.29 16.84 -21.75
CA ILE A 128 0.05 16.25 -21.61
C ILE A 128 1.12 17.35 -21.59
N LYS A 129 1.05 18.34 -22.48
CA LYS A 129 1.98 19.48 -22.51
C LYS A 129 1.97 20.24 -21.20
N TYR A 130 0.79 20.47 -20.61
CA TYR A 130 0.63 21.15 -19.33
C TYR A 130 1.21 20.31 -18.17
N CYS A 131 0.82 19.04 -18.09
CA CYS A 131 1.28 18.15 -17.01
C CYS A 131 2.80 17.89 -17.07
N SER A 132 3.39 17.86 -18.28
CA SER A 132 4.81 17.62 -18.48
C SER A 132 5.71 18.84 -18.34
N SER A 133 5.16 20.04 -18.14
CA SER A 133 5.93 21.29 -18.06
C SER A 133 7.00 21.34 -16.97
N LYS A 134 6.91 20.45 -15.98
CA LYS A 134 7.85 20.28 -14.86
C LYS A 134 8.88 19.16 -15.09
N TYR A 135 8.90 18.51 -16.25
CA TYR A 135 9.74 17.35 -16.52
C TYR A 135 10.73 17.56 -17.67
N THR A 136 11.79 16.75 -17.67
CA THR A 136 12.68 16.63 -18.83
C THR A 136 11.96 15.95 -20.00
N ARG A 137 12.42 16.21 -21.22
CA ARG A 137 11.92 15.50 -22.43
C ARG A 137 12.08 13.99 -22.31
N SER A 138 13.19 13.51 -21.76
CA SER A 138 13.44 12.09 -21.57
C SER A 138 12.42 11.45 -20.61
N LYS A 139 12.03 12.14 -19.53
CA LYS A 139 11.00 11.65 -18.61
C LYS A 139 9.62 11.66 -19.27
N LEU A 140 9.29 12.71 -20.02
CA LEU A 140 8.05 12.77 -20.79
C LEU A 140 7.97 11.59 -21.77
N ARG A 141 9.01 11.39 -22.60
CA ARG A 141 9.05 10.32 -23.61
C ARG A 141 8.75 8.94 -23.00
N ARG A 142 9.30 8.64 -21.83
CA ARG A 142 9.05 7.37 -21.12
C ARG A 142 7.62 7.22 -20.58
N ALA A 143 6.86 8.31 -20.51
CA ALA A 143 5.46 8.30 -20.07
C ALA A 143 4.49 8.16 -21.26
N LEU A 144 4.95 8.37 -22.50
CA LEU A 144 4.13 8.27 -23.69
C LEU A 144 3.90 6.80 -24.10
N PRO A 145 2.80 6.49 -24.84
CA PRO A 145 2.56 5.15 -25.36
C PRO A 145 3.62 4.78 -26.37
N GLU A 146 4.31 3.68 -26.16
CA GLU A 146 5.53 3.29 -26.89
C GLU A 146 5.31 3.26 -28.41
N GLN A 147 4.21 2.68 -28.88
CA GLN A 147 3.90 2.58 -30.29
C GLN A 147 3.56 3.92 -30.98
N TYR A 148 3.22 4.96 -30.21
CA TYR A 148 2.80 6.27 -30.73
C TYR A 148 3.75 7.41 -30.35
N VAL A 149 4.91 7.13 -29.76
CA VAL A 149 5.87 8.14 -29.27
C VAL A 149 6.16 9.18 -30.37
N PHE A 150 6.47 8.74 -31.58
CA PHE A 150 6.77 9.64 -32.72
C PHE A 150 5.62 10.60 -33.00
N ILE A 151 4.37 10.07 -33.12
CA ILE A 151 3.17 10.86 -33.41
C ILE A 151 2.94 11.90 -32.32
N VAL A 152 3.02 11.46 -31.07
CA VAL A 152 2.77 12.31 -29.90
C VAL A 152 3.84 13.39 -29.75
N GLU A 153 5.12 13.07 -29.96
CA GLU A 153 6.22 14.05 -29.93
C GLU A 153 6.00 15.14 -31.02
N GLU A 154 5.67 14.76 -32.26
CA GLU A 154 5.39 15.74 -33.32
C GLU A 154 4.21 16.67 -32.93
N LEU A 155 3.13 16.12 -32.38
CA LEU A 155 1.98 16.91 -31.95
C LEU A 155 2.29 17.81 -30.73
N LEU A 156 3.13 17.37 -29.79
CA LEU A 156 3.54 18.17 -28.63
C LEU A 156 4.40 19.38 -29.03
N TYR A 157 5.23 19.24 -30.06
CA TYR A 157 6.09 20.32 -30.57
C TYR A 157 5.43 21.12 -31.69
N LYS A 158 4.14 20.85 -32.01
CA LYS A 158 3.37 21.66 -32.95
C LYS A 158 3.39 23.12 -32.52
N ASN A 159 3.97 23.97 -33.40
CA ASN A 159 3.93 25.43 -33.24
C ASN A 159 2.96 26.01 -34.26
N ASN A 160 1.87 26.62 -33.79
CA ASN A 160 0.82 27.20 -34.62
C ASN A 160 1.29 28.46 -35.39
N GLU A 161 2.42 29.04 -35.02
CA GLU A 161 3.00 30.21 -35.73
C GLU A 161 3.61 29.83 -37.09
N PHE A 162 4.00 28.57 -37.28
CA PHE A 162 4.60 28.08 -38.52
C PHE A 162 3.56 27.48 -39.47
N LYS A 163 2.99 28.32 -40.36
CA LYS A 163 1.96 27.90 -41.35
C LYS A 163 2.43 26.76 -42.27
N ASN A 164 3.73 26.62 -42.51
CA ASN A 164 4.32 25.63 -43.42
C ASN A 164 4.12 24.17 -43.00
N LYS A 165 3.85 23.88 -41.71
CA LYS A 165 3.61 22.53 -41.23
C LYS A 165 2.15 22.19 -40.94
N LYS A 166 1.21 23.09 -41.23
CA LYS A 166 -0.21 22.89 -40.94
C LYS A 166 -0.74 21.61 -41.56
N SER A 167 -0.57 21.47 -42.89
CA SER A 167 -1.01 20.28 -43.62
C SER A 167 -0.35 18.98 -43.16
N TYR A 168 0.92 19.06 -42.73
CA TYR A 168 1.63 17.91 -42.15
C TYR A 168 0.93 17.37 -40.89
N TYR A 169 0.59 18.24 -39.92
CA TYR A 169 -0.10 17.85 -38.70
C TYR A 169 -1.52 17.37 -38.95
N GLU A 170 -2.26 18.03 -39.88
CA GLU A 170 -3.59 17.59 -40.29
C GLU A 170 -3.54 16.20 -40.95
N THR A 171 -2.57 15.96 -41.83
CA THR A 171 -2.40 14.64 -42.46
C THR A 171 -2.04 13.58 -41.40
N LEU A 172 -1.17 13.90 -40.46
CA LEU A 172 -0.76 12.97 -39.40
C LEU A 172 -1.94 12.49 -38.56
N VAL A 173 -2.81 13.41 -38.11
CA VAL A 173 -4.01 13.06 -37.32
C VAL A 173 -5.03 12.34 -38.16
N ASN A 174 -5.29 12.80 -39.42
CA ASN A 174 -6.23 12.15 -40.34
C ASN A 174 -5.81 10.71 -40.63
N GLN A 175 -4.51 10.45 -40.85
CA GLN A 175 -4.02 9.09 -41.09
C GLN A 175 -4.19 8.17 -39.86
N VAL A 176 -4.03 8.69 -38.65
CA VAL A 176 -4.32 7.93 -37.42
C VAL A 176 -5.80 7.49 -37.39
N ILE A 177 -6.71 8.37 -37.81
CA ILE A 177 -8.16 8.07 -37.88
C ILE A 177 -8.47 7.09 -39.01
N GLU A 178 -7.95 7.34 -40.22
CA GLU A 178 -8.17 6.51 -41.40
C GLU A 178 -7.68 5.07 -41.18
N LEU A 179 -6.52 4.91 -40.50
CA LEU A 179 -5.94 3.63 -40.19
C LEU A 179 -6.55 2.99 -38.92
N LYS A 180 -7.60 3.58 -38.35
CA LYS A 180 -8.35 3.10 -37.17
C LYS A 180 -7.48 2.97 -35.91
N GLN A 181 -6.48 3.84 -35.77
CA GLN A 181 -5.58 3.88 -34.60
C GLN A 181 -6.00 4.93 -33.57
N ALA A 182 -7.07 5.67 -33.78
CA ALA A 182 -7.50 6.79 -32.94
C ALA A 182 -7.91 6.34 -31.52
N ASP A 183 -8.59 5.19 -31.41
CA ASP A 183 -8.99 4.62 -30.11
C ASP A 183 -7.77 4.32 -29.24
N ASP A 184 -6.83 3.56 -29.77
CA ASP A 184 -5.63 3.14 -29.04
C ASP A 184 -4.73 4.34 -28.70
N LEU A 185 -4.64 5.33 -29.59
CA LEU A 185 -3.92 6.57 -29.33
C LEU A 185 -4.57 7.35 -28.17
N ILE A 186 -5.89 7.54 -28.18
CA ILE A 186 -6.61 8.27 -27.11
C ILE A 186 -6.47 7.55 -25.77
N ILE A 187 -6.62 6.23 -25.74
CA ILE A 187 -6.40 5.42 -24.54
C ILE A 187 -4.97 5.61 -24.03
N GLY A 188 -3.98 5.51 -24.88
CA GLY A 188 -2.58 5.70 -24.53
C GLY A 188 -2.26 7.11 -24.01
N LEU A 189 -2.85 8.15 -24.62
CA LEU A 189 -2.72 9.53 -24.17
C LEU A 189 -3.37 9.74 -22.79
N ALA A 190 -4.55 9.15 -22.53
CA ALA A 190 -5.23 9.23 -21.24
C ALA A 190 -4.36 8.60 -20.12
N TYR A 191 -3.79 7.43 -20.34
CA TYR A 191 -2.86 6.80 -19.41
C TYR A 191 -1.56 7.61 -19.22
N SER A 192 -1.08 8.27 -20.27
CA SER A 192 0.07 9.17 -20.17
C SER A 192 -0.23 10.35 -19.24
N VAL A 193 -1.45 10.92 -19.31
CA VAL A 193 -1.89 11.97 -18.38
C VAL A 193 -1.89 11.46 -16.94
N GLN A 194 -2.50 10.31 -16.67
CA GLN A 194 -2.51 9.71 -15.32
C GLN A 194 -1.08 9.54 -14.79
N ARG A 195 -0.16 9.01 -15.61
CA ARG A 195 1.25 8.79 -15.26
C ARG A 195 2.02 10.10 -15.01
N LEU A 196 1.70 11.19 -15.72
CA LEU A 196 2.38 12.49 -15.58
C LEU A 196 1.85 13.32 -14.41
N VAL A 197 0.65 13.03 -13.92
CA VAL A 197 0.03 13.75 -12.80
C VAL A 197 0.63 13.34 -11.46
N VAL A 198 0.99 12.06 -11.30
CA VAL A 198 1.63 11.50 -10.10
C VAL A 198 3.00 10.93 -10.46
N ASP A 199 4.05 11.39 -9.79
CA ASP A 199 5.43 10.94 -10.02
C ASP A 199 5.77 9.67 -9.26
N HIS A 200 5.30 9.57 -8.02
CA HIS A 200 5.61 8.48 -7.10
C HIS A 200 4.43 8.19 -6.20
N LEU A 201 4.17 6.91 -5.96
CA LEU A 201 3.13 6.42 -5.06
C LEU A 201 3.76 5.83 -3.81
N HIS A 202 3.32 6.28 -2.64
CA HIS A 202 3.64 5.66 -1.35
C HIS A 202 2.42 4.89 -0.86
N VAL A 203 2.56 3.59 -0.61
CA VAL A 203 1.51 2.74 -0.03
C VAL A 203 1.87 2.48 1.42
N VAL A 204 1.17 3.12 2.35
CA VAL A 204 1.48 3.06 3.79
C VAL A 204 0.71 1.90 4.46
N GLY A 205 0.86 0.71 3.89
CA GLY A 205 0.46 -0.57 4.47
C GLY A 205 -1.00 -0.98 4.31
N ASP A 206 -1.23 -2.21 4.74
CA ASP A 206 -2.51 -2.91 4.77
C ASP A 206 -3.21 -3.00 3.40
N ILE A 207 -2.52 -3.67 2.47
CA ILE A 207 -3.06 -4.01 1.16
C ILE A 207 -4.06 -5.18 1.28
N TYR A 208 -3.73 -6.16 2.13
CA TYR A 208 -4.45 -7.42 2.30
C TYR A 208 -5.58 -7.34 3.30
N ASP A 209 -6.42 -8.38 3.26
CA ASP A 209 -7.55 -8.70 4.14
C ASP A 209 -8.73 -7.71 4.09
N ARG A 210 -9.86 -8.17 4.60
CA ARG A 210 -11.16 -7.48 4.75
C ARG A 210 -11.95 -7.29 3.45
N GLY A 211 -11.38 -6.69 2.41
CA GLY A 211 -12.02 -6.53 1.10
C GLY A 211 -11.67 -7.64 0.12
N PRO A 212 -12.34 -7.68 -1.06
CA PRO A 212 -12.39 -8.89 -1.90
C PRO A 212 -11.22 -9.09 -2.86
N GLN A 213 -10.44 -8.04 -3.18
CA GLN A 213 -9.57 -8.08 -4.37
C GLN A 213 -8.14 -7.53 -4.09
N PRO A 214 -7.45 -7.99 -3.03
CA PRO A 214 -6.07 -7.57 -2.77
C PRO A 214 -5.12 -8.03 -3.87
N ASP A 215 -5.41 -9.14 -4.54
CA ASP A 215 -4.66 -9.67 -5.66
C ASP A 215 -4.65 -8.72 -6.86
N LYS A 216 -5.79 -8.11 -7.18
CA LYS A 216 -5.88 -7.10 -8.25
C LYS A 216 -5.17 -5.80 -7.89
N ILE A 217 -5.19 -5.42 -6.60
CA ILE A 217 -4.39 -4.29 -6.11
C ILE A 217 -2.91 -4.58 -6.33
N MET A 218 -2.43 -5.77 -5.93
CA MET A 218 -1.04 -6.18 -6.12
C MET A 218 -0.64 -6.23 -7.59
N ASP A 219 -1.48 -6.77 -8.47
CA ASP A 219 -1.23 -6.77 -9.92
C ASP A 219 -1.12 -5.34 -10.48
N THR A 220 -1.93 -4.41 -9.97
CA THR A 220 -1.86 -2.99 -10.35
C THR A 220 -0.56 -2.33 -9.86
N LEU A 221 -0.18 -2.57 -8.60
CA LEU A 221 1.04 -2.02 -8.01
C LEU A 221 2.31 -2.55 -8.71
N ILE A 222 2.35 -3.84 -9.08
CA ILE A 222 3.47 -4.43 -9.83
C ILE A 222 3.71 -3.70 -11.15
N ASN A 223 2.66 -3.26 -11.81
CA ASN A 223 2.71 -2.55 -13.09
C ASN A 223 2.80 -1.03 -12.95
N TYR A 224 2.77 -0.50 -11.73
CA TYR A 224 2.84 0.94 -11.51
C TYR A 224 4.27 1.48 -11.73
N HIS A 225 4.39 2.67 -12.31
CA HIS A 225 5.66 3.20 -12.81
C HIS A 225 6.70 3.55 -11.74
N SER A 226 6.28 3.94 -10.53
CA SER A 226 7.20 4.28 -9.43
C SER A 226 6.46 4.23 -8.10
N LEU A 227 6.89 3.34 -7.19
CA LEU A 227 6.30 3.22 -5.86
C LEU A 227 7.24 2.62 -4.83
N ASP A 228 6.89 2.82 -3.57
CA ASP A 228 7.32 2.05 -2.41
C ASP A 228 6.12 1.65 -1.52
N ILE A 229 6.36 0.72 -0.61
CA ILE A 229 5.34 0.16 0.29
C ILE A 229 5.92 0.14 1.71
N GLN A 230 5.20 0.66 2.69
CA GLN A 230 5.46 0.34 4.09
C GLN A 230 4.53 -0.80 4.49
N TRP A 231 5.10 -1.90 4.99
CA TRP A 231 4.28 -3.08 5.32
C TRP A 231 3.30 -2.78 6.44
N GLY A 232 2.05 -3.21 6.25
CA GLY A 232 1.06 -3.27 7.31
C GLY A 232 1.11 -4.61 8.06
N ASN A 233 0.39 -4.69 9.18
CA ASN A 233 0.31 -5.94 9.96
C ASN A 233 -0.38 -7.06 9.18
N HIS A 234 -1.37 -6.75 8.35
CA HIS A 234 -1.99 -7.73 7.46
C HIS A 234 -1.03 -8.21 6.37
N ASP A 235 -0.24 -7.32 5.79
CA ASP A 235 0.75 -7.66 4.75
C ASP A 235 1.82 -8.62 5.30
N VAL A 236 2.36 -8.33 6.48
CA VAL A 236 3.38 -9.16 7.13
C VAL A 236 2.81 -10.54 7.52
N LEU A 237 1.53 -10.62 7.87
CA LEU A 237 0.86 -11.89 8.14
C LEU A 237 0.85 -12.79 6.88
N TRP A 238 0.54 -12.23 5.70
CA TRP A 238 0.59 -12.94 4.43
C TRP A 238 2.01 -13.36 4.04
N VAL A 239 3.00 -12.49 4.28
CA VAL A 239 4.41 -12.81 4.10
C VAL A 239 4.82 -13.98 4.99
N GLY A 240 4.46 -13.97 6.28
CA GLY A 240 4.75 -15.04 7.23
C GLY A 240 4.12 -16.39 6.83
N ALA A 241 2.87 -16.36 6.39
CA ALA A 241 2.21 -17.57 5.87
C ALA A 241 2.94 -18.15 4.65
N TYR A 242 3.34 -17.30 3.70
CA TYR A 242 4.10 -17.72 2.53
C TYR A 242 5.53 -18.19 2.89
N ALA A 243 6.15 -17.58 3.89
CA ALA A 243 7.50 -17.94 4.37
C ALA A 243 7.54 -19.27 5.15
N GLY A 244 6.40 -19.85 5.53
CA GLY A 244 6.36 -21.16 6.17
C GLY A 244 5.76 -21.17 7.58
N SER A 245 5.33 -20.03 8.12
CA SER A 245 4.72 -19.94 9.44
C SER A 245 3.30 -20.50 9.45
N LYS A 246 3.11 -21.68 10.03
CA LYS A 246 1.78 -22.29 10.20
C LYS A 246 0.85 -21.44 11.06
N VAL A 247 1.39 -20.72 12.05
CA VAL A 247 0.59 -19.85 12.92
C VAL A 247 0.12 -18.60 12.17
N CYS A 248 0.97 -18.00 11.31
CA CYS A 248 0.55 -16.92 10.42
C CYS A 248 -0.52 -17.40 9.42
N LEU A 249 -0.33 -18.58 8.83
CA LEU A 249 -1.29 -19.18 7.92
C LEU A 249 -2.66 -19.41 8.59
N ALA A 250 -2.67 -19.93 9.81
CA ALA A 250 -3.91 -20.13 10.57
C ALA A 250 -4.61 -18.80 10.88
N ASN A 251 -3.88 -17.77 11.28
CA ASN A 251 -4.41 -16.42 11.51
C ASN A 251 -5.02 -15.84 10.23
N LEU A 252 -4.31 -15.93 9.10
CA LEU A 252 -4.76 -15.46 7.79
C LEU A 252 -6.07 -16.13 7.39
N LEU A 253 -6.13 -17.45 7.40
CA LEU A 253 -7.33 -18.21 7.01
C LEU A 253 -8.52 -17.91 7.94
N ARG A 254 -8.27 -17.74 9.25
CA ARG A 254 -9.30 -17.31 10.20
C ARG A 254 -9.87 -15.93 9.85
N ILE A 255 -9.01 -14.99 9.45
CA ILE A 255 -9.45 -13.66 9.02
C ILE A 255 -10.26 -13.75 7.74
N CYS A 256 -9.79 -14.51 6.73
CA CYS A 256 -10.54 -14.74 5.51
C CYS A 256 -11.92 -15.37 5.76
N ALA A 257 -12.02 -16.37 6.63
CA ALA A 257 -13.30 -16.95 7.01
C ALA A 257 -14.23 -15.94 7.71
N ARG A 258 -13.69 -15.12 8.62
CA ARG A 258 -14.45 -14.10 9.34
C ARG A 258 -15.05 -13.04 8.42
N TYR A 259 -14.35 -12.64 7.36
CA TYR A 259 -14.77 -11.57 6.45
C TYR A 259 -15.38 -12.09 5.13
N ASP A 260 -15.69 -13.38 5.05
CA ASP A 260 -16.24 -14.01 3.83
C ASP A 260 -15.33 -13.82 2.60
N ASN A 261 -14.03 -14.06 2.77
CA ASN A 261 -12.99 -13.82 1.77
C ASN A 261 -12.14 -15.06 1.46
N LEU A 262 -12.63 -16.25 1.72
CA LEU A 262 -11.91 -17.51 1.40
C LEU A 262 -11.72 -17.69 -0.10
N ASP A 263 -12.57 -17.11 -0.93
CA ASP A 263 -12.47 -17.01 -2.38
C ASP A 263 -11.16 -16.35 -2.86
N ILE A 264 -10.57 -15.43 -2.09
CA ILE A 264 -9.25 -14.89 -2.39
C ILE A 264 -8.19 -16.00 -2.38
N VAL A 265 -8.26 -16.90 -1.41
CA VAL A 265 -7.30 -17.98 -1.27
C VAL A 265 -7.51 -19.03 -2.37
N GLU A 266 -8.76 -19.39 -2.66
CA GLU A 266 -9.10 -20.42 -3.65
C GLU A 266 -9.00 -19.90 -5.08
N ASP A 267 -9.72 -18.83 -5.41
CA ASP A 267 -9.86 -18.36 -6.79
C ASP A 267 -8.70 -17.51 -7.25
N ALA A 268 -8.25 -16.57 -6.41
CA ALA A 268 -7.19 -15.67 -6.82
C ALA A 268 -5.79 -16.29 -6.76
N TYR A 269 -5.52 -17.14 -5.75
CA TYR A 269 -4.21 -17.76 -5.57
C TYR A 269 -4.16 -19.28 -5.89
N GLY A 270 -5.30 -19.89 -6.21
CA GLY A 270 -5.37 -21.29 -6.63
C GLY A 270 -5.10 -22.31 -5.52
N ILE A 271 -5.38 -21.95 -4.27
CA ILE A 271 -5.09 -22.77 -3.08
C ILE A 271 -6.33 -23.54 -2.66
N ASN A 272 -6.23 -24.86 -2.67
CA ASN A 272 -7.37 -25.74 -2.39
C ASN A 272 -7.68 -25.83 -0.89
N LEU A 273 -8.82 -25.29 -0.46
CA LEU A 273 -9.31 -25.35 0.94
C LEU A 273 -10.16 -26.59 1.26
N ARG A 274 -10.41 -27.48 0.29
CA ARG A 274 -11.23 -28.69 0.50
C ARG A 274 -10.76 -29.58 1.67
N PRO A 275 -9.44 -29.78 1.89
CA PRO A 275 -8.98 -30.55 3.06
C PRO A 275 -9.41 -29.93 4.38
N LEU A 276 -9.37 -28.59 4.49
CA LEU A 276 -9.81 -27.85 5.68
C LEU A 276 -11.33 -27.94 5.86
N LEU A 277 -12.11 -27.82 4.78
CA LEU A 277 -13.56 -27.99 4.82
C LEU A 277 -13.94 -29.40 5.29
N THR A 278 -13.29 -30.45 4.77
CA THR A 278 -13.55 -31.84 5.17
C THR A 278 -13.26 -32.06 6.67
N LEU A 279 -12.17 -31.51 7.17
CA LEU A 279 -11.85 -31.53 8.61
C LEU A 279 -12.92 -30.78 9.42
N ALA A 280 -13.31 -29.61 8.96
CA ALA A 280 -14.29 -28.77 9.64
C ALA A 280 -15.69 -29.44 9.69
N GLU A 281 -16.14 -30.05 8.61
CA GLU A 281 -17.41 -30.80 8.55
C GLU A 281 -17.45 -32.00 9.49
N LYS A 282 -16.29 -32.63 9.76
CA LYS A 282 -16.17 -33.76 10.66
C LYS A 282 -16.32 -33.44 12.13
N TYR A 283 -15.82 -32.26 12.55
CA TYR A 283 -15.68 -31.94 13.98
C TYR A 283 -16.54 -30.76 14.48
N TYR A 284 -17.04 -29.90 13.59
CA TYR A 284 -17.67 -28.64 14.01
C TYR A 284 -19.09 -28.45 13.49
N ASP A 285 -19.89 -27.78 14.29
CA ASP A 285 -21.29 -27.51 13.98
C ASP A 285 -21.48 -26.13 13.31
N ALA A 286 -22.55 -26.02 12.52
CA ALA A 286 -22.87 -24.78 11.79
C ALA A 286 -23.53 -23.70 12.65
N ASP A 287 -24.07 -24.05 13.81
CA ASP A 287 -24.94 -23.15 14.60
C ASP A 287 -24.19 -22.33 15.66
N ASN A 288 -22.89 -22.12 15.50
CA ASN A 288 -22.12 -21.30 16.42
C ASN A 288 -22.13 -19.83 15.98
N PRO A 289 -22.87 -18.94 16.67
CA PRO A 289 -23.05 -17.55 16.25
C PRO A 289 -21.77 -16.71 16.31
N ALA A 290 -20.80 -17.08 17.16
CA ALA A 290 -19.53 -16.34 17.30
C ALA A 290 -18.65 -16.48 16.06
N PHE A 291 -18.84 -17.54 15.28
CA PHE A 291 -18.01 -17.86 14.10
C PHE A 291 -18.71 -17.64 12.75
N LYS A 292 -19.94 -17.12 12.75
CA LYS A 292 -20.58 -16.74 11.50
C LYS A 292 -19.78 -15.66 10.78
N PRO A 293 -19.66 -15.74 9.44
CA PRO A 293 -18.99 -14.72 8.65
C PRO A 293 -19.71 -13.37 8.79
N LYS A 294 -18.93 -12.29 8.75
CA LYS A 294 -19.49 -10.93 8.70
C LYS A 294 -20.16 -10.71 7.34
N LYS A 295 -21.36 -10.13 7.35
CA LYS A 295 -22.03 -9.73 6.10
C LYS A 295 -21.19 -8.70 5.36
N ARG A 296 -20.97 -8.94 4.08
CA ARG A 296 -20.31 -8.00 3.19
C ARG A 296 -21.33 -7.09 2.51
N PRO A 297 -21.22 -5.76 2.69
CA PRO A 297 -22.17 -4.81 2.07
C PRO A 297 -22.07 -4.78 0.53
N ASP A 298 -20.95 -5.19 -0.04
CA ASP A 298 -20.63 -5.14 -1.47
C ASP A 298 -20.98 -6.42 -2.25
N LYS A 299 -21.26 -7.53 -1.55
CA LYS A 299 -21.73 -8.77 -2.19
C LYS A 299 -23.22 -8.64 -2.50
N HIS A 300 -23.54 -8.52 -3.79
CA HIS A 300 -24.94 -8.49 -4.28
C HIS A 300 -25.66 -9.81 -4.02
N GLU A 301 -24.95 -10.92 -4.06
CA GLU A 301 -25.48 -12.24 -3.73
C GLU A 301 -25.26 -12.53 -2.24
N ARG A 302 -26.34 -12.84 -1.55
CA ARG A 302 -26.26 -13.33 -0.16
C ARG A 302 -25.72 -14.75 -0.17
N LEU A 303 -24.82 -15.04 0.79
CA LEU A 303 -24.41 -16.41 1.05
C LEU A 303 -25.64 -17.31 1.17
N THR A 304 -25.62 -18.45 0.51
CA THR A 304 -26.58 -19.50 0.75
C THR A 304 -26.40 -20.03 2.18
N GLN A 305 -27.45 -20.61 2.73
CA GLN A 305 -27.38 -21.22 4.07
C GLN A 305 -26.28 -22.30 4.14
N ARG A 306 -26.02 -22.99 3.04
CA ARG A 306 -24.96 -24.00 2.94
C ARG A 306 -23.57 -23.36 3.01
N GLU A 307 -23.32 -22.31 2.26
CA GLU A 307 -22.03 -21.58 2.27
C GLU A 307 -21.77 -20.95 3.65
N GLU A 308 -22.76 -20.27 4.25
CA GLU A 308 -22.62 -19.74 5.61
C GLU A 308 -22.28 -20.85 6.62
N SER A 309 -22.92 -22.02 6.50
CA SER A 309 -22.64 -23.18 7.33
C SER A 309 -21.19 -23.69 7.15
N GLN A 310 -20.72 -23.82 5.91
CA GLN A 310 -19.37 -24.29 5.60
C GLN A 310 -18.32 -23.32 6.12
N ILE A 311 -18.48 -22.02 5.88
CA ILE A 311 -17.56 -20.97 6.37
C ILE A 311 -17.54 -20.95 7.90
N THR A 312 -18.71 -21.08 8.57
CA THR A 312 -18.78 -21.12 10.03
C THR A 312 -18.00 -22.30 10.62
N LYS A 313 -18.06 -23.48 9.99
CA LYS A 313 -17.30 -24.64 10.42
C LYS A 313 -15.80 -24.47 10.18
N ILE A 314 -15.40 -23.99 8.99
CA ILE A 314 -14.00 -23.67 8.67
C ILE A 314 -13.44 -22.65 9.69
N HIS A 315 -14.20 -21.62 10.02
CA HIS A 315 -13.80 -20.57 10.95
C HIS A 315 -13.51 -21.14 12.35
N GLN A 316 -14.37 -22.04 12.86
CA GLN A 316 -14.13 -22.74 14.13
C GLN A 316 -12.86 -23.62 14.06
N ALA A 317 -12.74 -24.45 13.02
CA ALA A 317 -11.61 -25.35 12.86
C ALA A 317 -10.27 -24.59 12.85
N ILE A 318 -10.17 -23.56 12.01
CA ILE A 318 -8.92 -22.82 11.87
C ILE A 318 -8.62 -21.94 13.10
N ALA A 319 -9.63 -21.45 13.82
CA ALA A 319 -9.42 -20.73 15.08
C ALA A 319 -8.85 -21.63 16.16
N MET A 320 -9.34 -22.87 16.26
CA MET A 320 -8.80 -23.87 17.22
C MET A 320 -7.37 -24.25 16.85
N ILE A 321 -7.09 -24.49 15.59
CA ILE A 321 -5.73 -24.76 15.10
C ILE A 321 -4.80 -23.57 15.41
N GLN A 322 -5.24 -22.34 15.18
CA GLN A 322 -4.47 -21.13 15.53
C GLN A 322 -4.08 -21.12 17.01
N PHE A 323 -5.06 -21.26 17.93
CA PHE A 323 -4.76 -21.19 19.36
C PHE A 323 -3.83 -22.33 19.83
N LYS A 324 -3.90 -23.50 19.20
CA LYS A 324 -2.94 -24.60 19.46
C LYS A 324 -1.54 -24.27 18.99
N LEU A 325 -1.40 -23.65 17.79
CA LEU A 325 -0.12 -23.31 17.19
C LEU A 325 0.56 -22.11 17.87
N GLU A 326 -0.18 -21.23 18.53
CA GLU A 326 0.37 -20.11 19.30
C GLU A 326 1.14 -20.57 20.54
N ILE A 327 0.71 -21.64 21.20
CA ILE A 327 1.31 -22.15 22.44
C ILE A 327 2.80 -22.46 22.28
N PRO A 328 3.24 -23.28 21.33
CA PRO A 328 4.67 -23.60 21.19
C PRO A 328 5.52 -22.39 20.84
N VAL A 329 5.00 -21.41 20.08
CA VAL A 329 5.73 -20.17 19.79
C VAL A 329 5.94 -19.37 21.07
N ILE A 330 4.89 -19.15 21.85
CA ILE A 330 4.98 -18.38 23.12
C ILE A 330 5.95 -19.07 24.08
N LYS A 331 5.88 -20.40 24.23
CA LYS A 331 6.71 -21.14 25.17
C LYS A 331 8.20 -21.16 24.81
N ARG A 332 8.53 -21.20 23.51
CA ARG A 332 9.95 -21.15 23.09
C ARG A 332 10.52 -19.74 23.06
N ARG A 333 9.68 -18.70 23.20
CA ARG A 333 10.06 -17.27 23.23
C ARG A 333 9.56 -16.55 24.48
N PRO A 334 10.11 -16.84 25.65
CA PRO A 334 9.67 -16.19 26.92
C PRO A 334 9.83 -14.65 26.87
N ASN A 335 10.84 -14.15 26.14
CA ASN A 335 11.07 -12.72 25.92
C ASN A 335 9.96 -12.00 25.15
N PHE A 336 9.02 -12.74 24.50
CA PHE A 336 7.84 -12.15 23.89
C PHE A 336 6.81 -11.64 24.91
N GLU A 337 6.92 -12.04 26.17
CA GLU A 337 6.03 -11.63 27.29
C GLU A 337 4.54 -11.92 26.99
N MET A 338 4.24 -13.07 26.39
CA MET A 338 2.88 -13.41 25.93
C MET A 338 2.20 -14.54 26.73
N ASP A 339 2.65 -14.86 27.94
CA ASP A 339 2.09 -15.95 28.77
C ASP A 339 0.57 -15.80 29.00
N GLU A 340 0.06 -14.55 29.03
CA GLU A 340 -1.36 -14.29 29.13
C GLU A 340 -2.15 -14.79 27.92
N ARG A 341 -1.49 -15.05 26.79
CA ARG A 341 -2.07 -15.57 25.56
C ARG A 341 -2.02 -17.11 25.44
N LEU A 342 -1.52 -17.81 26.45
CA LEU A 342 -1.65 -19.28 26.55
C LEU A 342 -3.09 -19.69 26.92
N VAL A 343 -4.06 -19.17 26.14
CA VAL A 343 -5.50 -19.19 26.49
C VAL A 343 -6.06 -20.60 26.64
N LEU A 344 -5.69 -21.55 25.77
CA LEU A 344 -6.19 -22.95 25.88
C LEU A 344 -5.64 -23.67 27.13
N GLU A 345 -4.47 -23.28 27.65
CA GLU A 345 -3.91 -23.84 28.89
C GLU A 345 -4.57 -23.27 30.14
N LYS A 346 -5.16 -22.06 30.01
CA LYS A 346 -5.84 -21.36 31.11
C LYS A 346 -7.33 -21.72 31.24
N VAL A 347 -7.88 -22.46 30.26
CA VAL A 347 -9.28 -22.94 30.30
C VAL A 347 -9.43 -24.02 31.34
N ASN A 348 -10.36 -23.82 32.28
CA ASN A 348 -10.90 -24.91 33.10
C ASN A 348 -12.04 -25.60 32.32
N TYR A 349 -11.73 -26.75 31.71
CA TYR A 349 -12.65 -27.49 30.87
C TYR A 349 -13.81 -28.15 31.66
N ASP A 350 -13.69 -28.28 32.99
CA ASP A 350 -14.71 -28.91 33.83
C ASP A 350 -15.76 -27.88 34.27
N THR A 351 -15.34 -26.64 34.61
CA THR A 351 -16.24 -25.54 34.99
C THR A 351 -16.64 -24.68 33.79
N ASN A 352 -16.02 -24.88 32.62
CA ASN A 352 -16.19 -24.08 31.43
C ASN A 352 -15.88 -22.56 31.69
N GLU A 353 -14.76 -22.29 32.32
CA GLU A 353 -14.30 -20.96 32.70
C GLU A 353 -12.83 -20.74 32.26
N ILE A 354 -12.44 -19.47 32.12
CA ILE A 354 -11.06 -19.07 31.88
C ILE A 354 -10.67 -17.91 32.81
N THR A 355 -9.41 -17.93 33.27
CA THR A 355 -8.83 -16.79 33.99
C THR A 355 -7.86 -16.05 33.08
N VAL A 356 -8.16 -14.78 32.77
CA VAL A 356 -7.36 -13.88 31.95
C VAL A 356 -7.18 -12.57 32.71
N TYR A 357 -5.95 -12.09 32.82
CA TYR A 357 -5.62 -10.87 33.58
C TYR A 357 -6.22 -10.85 34.99
N GLU A 358 -5.99 -11.92 35.75
CA GLU A 358 -6.46 -12.11 37.13
C GLU A 358 -7.99 -12.16 37.34
N LYS A 359 -8.78 -12.14 36.27
CA LYS A 359 -10.24 -12.22 36.31
C LYS A 359 -10.76 -13.49 35.64
N THR A 360 -11.65 -14.19 36.32
CA THR A 360 -12.31 -15.41 35.82
C THR A 360 -13.61 -15.07 35.11
N TYR A 361 -13.78 -15.66 33.93
CA TYR A 361 -14.95 -15.46 33.09
C TYR A 361 -15.57 -16.81 32.69
N PRO A 362 -16.90 -16.93 32.70
CA PRO A 362 -17.58 -18.07 32.11
C PRO A 362 -17.45 -18.05 30.60
N LEU A 363 -17.25 -19.20 29.99
CA LEU A 363 -17.17 -19.37 28.56
C LEU A 363 -18.53 -19.69 27.94
N LYS A 364 -18.74 -19.22 26.73
CA LYS A 364 -19.94 -19.47 25.91
C LYS A 364 -19.53 -19.98 24.53
N ASP A 365 -20.46 -20.57 23.81
CA ASP A 365 -20.30 -20.96 22.40
C ASP A 365 -19.02 -21.75 22.12
N THR A 366 -18.55 -22.55 23.09
CA THR A 366 -17.26 -23.27 23.02
C THR A 366 -17.28 -24.35 21.96
N CYS A 367 -16.13 -24.52 21.29
CA CYS A 367 -15.91 -25.52 20.23
C CYS A 367 -14.59 -26.27 20.42
N PHE A 368 -14.35 -26.81 21.64
CA PHE A 368 -13.09 -27.45 22.04
C PHE A 368 -13.01 -28.95 21.73
N GLN A 369 -13.80 -29.46 20.77
CA GLN A 369 -13.92 -30.90 20.47
C GLN A 369 -12.58 -31.54 20.05
N THR A 370 -11.70 -30.75 19.43
CA THR A 370 -10.39 -31.25 18.97
C THR A 370 -9.25 -30.92 19.95
N VAL A 371 -9.54 -30.26 21.08
CA VAL A 371 -8.52 -29.87 22.06
C VAL A 371 -8.19 -31.05 22.97
N ASN A 372 -6.90 -31.40 23.06
CA ASN A 372 -6.42 -32.35 24.04
C ASN A 372 -6.23 -31.63 25.38
N ARG A 373 -6.99 -31.98 26.41
CA ARG A 373 -6.96 -31.31 27.73
C ARG A 373 -5.63 -31.44 28.46
N ASP A 374 -4.89 -32.55 28.24
CA ASP A 374 -3.60 -32.80 28.87
C ASP A 374 -2.45 -32.08 28.13
N ASN A 375 -2.64 -31.82 26.84
CA ASN A 375 -1.68 -31.11 26.00
C ASN A 375 -2.42 -30.24 24.95
N PRO A 376 -2.89 -29.04 25.34
CA PRO A 376 -3.68 -28.19 24.48
C PRO A 376 -2.96 -27.70 23.20
N ALA A 377 -1.64 -27.74 23.15
CA ALA A 377 -0.83 -27.43 21.98
C ALA A 377 -0.86 -28.52 20.89
N LYS A 378 -1.28 -29.76 21.26
CA LYS A 378 -1.20 -30.90 20.36
C LYS A 378 -2.29 -30.83 19.28
N LEU A 379 -1.85 -30.76 18.03
CA LEU A 379 -2.74 -30.93 16.87
C LEU A 379 -3.20 -32.37 16.77
N LEU A 380 -4.40 -32.59 16.28
CA LEU A 380 -4.80 -33.90 15.78
C LEU A 380 -3.97 -34.25 14.54
N PRO A 381 -3.70 -35.55 14.26
CA PRO A 381 -2.98 -35.93 13.03
C PRO A 381 -3.60 -35.35 11.76
N GLU A 382 -4.92 -35.27 11.71
CA GLU A 382 -5.65 -34.70 10.57
C GLU A 382 -5.48 -33.17 10.48
N GLU A 383 -5.46 -32.46 11.60
CA GLU A 383 -5.19 -31.02 11.64
C GLU A 383 -3.77 -30.72 11.13
N GLU A 384 -2.79 -31.51 11.56
CA GLU A 384 -1.41 -31.38 11.12
C GLU A 384 -1.24 -31.65 9.63
N GLU A 385 -1.89 -32.72 9.13
CA GLU A 385 -1.89 -33.04 7.69
C GLU A 385 -2.51 -31.92 6.86
N VAL A 386 -3.64 -31.36 7.30
CA VAL A 386 -4.31 -30.23 6.62
C VAL A 386 -3.40 -29.01 6.59
N MET A 387 -2.79 -28.64 7.72
CA MET A 387 -1.91 -27.47 7.78
C MET A 387 -0.65 -27.65 6.91
N ASN A 388 -0.08 -28.86 6.86
CA ASN A 388 1.06 -29.16 5.98
C ASN A 388 0.68 -29.03 4.49
N LYS A 389 -0.49 -29.55 4.09
CA LYS A 389 -0.99 -29.44 2.70
C LYS A 389 -1.26 -27.98 2.30
N LEU A 390 -1.88 -27.21 3.19
CA LEU A 390 -2.16 -25.80 2.95
C LEU A 390 -0.88 -25.00 2.83
N LEU A 391 0.07 -25.19 3.75
CA LEU A 391 1.35 -24.49 3.72
C LEU A 391 2.11 -24.77 2.42
N LEU A 392 2.18 -26.03 2.00
CA LEU A 392 2.80 -26.39 0.73
C LEU A 392 2.11 -25.72 -0.45
N SER A 393 0.77 -25.67 -0.45
CA SER A 393 0.00 -25.01 -1.52
C SER A 393 0.27 -23.49 -1.57
N PHE A 394 0.38 -22.84 -0.40
CA PHE A 394 0.78 -21.42 -0.30
C PHE A 394 2.15 -21.17 -0.91
N GLN A 395 3.14 -21.99 -0.56
CA GLN A 395 4.51 -21.85 -1.06
C GLN A 395 4.65 -22.17 -2.57
N GLN A 396 3.76 -23.01 -3.12
CA GLN A 396 3.76 -23.39 -4.53
C GLN A 396 2.95 -22.44 -5.44
N SER A 397 2.10 -21.57 -4.89
CA SER A 397 1.32 -20.64 -5.70
C SER A 397 2.22 -19.61 -6.39
N GLU A 398 2.29 -19.65 -7.72
CA GLU A 398 3.11 -18.71 -8.51
C GLU A 398 2.66 -17.27 -8.38
N LYS A 399 1.35 -17.03 -8.40
CA LYS A 399 0.79 -15.68 -8.27
C LYS A 399 1.13 -15.11 -6.88
N LEU A 400 0.96 -15.91 -5.82
CA LEU A 400 1.30 -15.50 -4.47
C LEU A 400 2.81 -15.23 -4.33
N ARG A 401 3.66 -16.09 -4.87
CA ARG A 401 5.12 -15.90 -4.91
C ARG A 401 5.49 -14.56 -5.55
N ARG A 402 4.90 -14.24 -6.69
CA ARG A 402 5.14 -12.98 -7.41
C ARG A 402 4.76 -11.76 -6.54
N HIS A 403 3.62 -11.83 -5.86
CA HIS A 403 3.11 -10.77 -4.98
C HIS A 403 4.00 -10.60 -3.74
N MET A 404 4.32 -11.68 -3.04
CA MET A 404 5.17 -11.63 -1.84
C MET A 404 6.60 -11.18 -2.18
N SER A 405 7.17 -11.66 -3.29
CA SER A 405 8.48 -11.20 -3.75
C SER A 405 8.47 -9.71 -4.12
N PHE A 406 7.36 -9.19 -4.62
CA PHE A 406 7.21 -7.77 -4.90
C PHE A 406 7.12 -6.95 -3.60
N LEU A 407 6.35 -7.39 -2.59
CA LEU A 407 6.30 -6.80 -1.27
C LEU A 407 7.68 -6.74 -0.61
N MET A 408 8.48 -7.82 -0.71
CA MET A 408 9.86 -7.83 -0.19
C MET A 408 10.78 -6.85 -0.90
N ARG A 409 10.67 -6.74 -2.22
CA ARG A 409 11.54 -5.87 -3.03
C ARG A 409 11.20 -4.38 -2.89
N LYS A 410 9.93 -4.04 -2.74
CA LYS A 410 9.42 -2.66 -2.72
C LYS A 410 9.02 -2.18 -1.33
N GLY A 411 8.98 -3.08 -0.37
CA GLY A 411 8.49 -2.82 0.97
C GLY A 411 9.59 -2.70 2.02
N SER A 412 9.22 -2.03 3.12
CA SER A 412 9.99 -1.87 4.35
C SER A 412 9.04 -1.67 5.53
N LEU A 413 9.51 -1.73 6.77
CA LEU A 413 8.69 -1.39 7.94
C LEU A 413 8.45 0.11 8.07
N TYR A 414 9.40 0.92 7.66
CA TYR A 414 9.32 2.38 7.65
C TYR A 414 10.16 2.95 6.51
N LEU A 415 9.95 4.22 6.17
CA LEU A 415 10.72 4.91 5.13
C LEU A 415 10.91 6.40 5.46
N PRO A 416 12.15 6.87 5.71
CA PRO A 416 12.47 8.29 5.67
C PRO A 416 12.50 8.79 4.21
N CYS A 417 11.55 9.64 3.83
CA CYS A 417 11.45 10.16 2.47
C CYS A 417 11.13 11.65 2.44
N ASN A 418 11.98 12.43 1.77
CA ASN A 418 11.81 13.87 1.56
C ASN A 418 11.50 14.66 2.85
N GLY A 419 12.18 14.28 3.94
CA GLY A 419 12.03 14.87 5.26
C GLY A 419 10.89 14.27 6.10
N ASN A 420 10.10 13.36 5.55
CA ASN A 420 9.00 12.71 6.28
C ASN A 420 9.36 11.28 6.68
N LEU A 421 8.78 10.80 7.77
CA LEU A 421 8.81 9.41 8.20
C LEU A 421 7.47 8.75 7.82
N LEU A 422 7.53 7.76 6.94
CA LEU A 422 6.39 6.93 6.58
C LEU A 422 6.43 5.67 7.44
N ILE A 423 5.36 5.39 8.16
CA ILE A 423 5.23 4.20 9.01
C ILE A 423 3.76 3.79 9.07
N HIS A 424 3.48 2.49 8.90
CA HIS A 424 2.10 2.03 8.93
C HIS A 424 1.49 2.08 10.34
N GLY A 425 2.07 1.39 11.32
CA GLY A 425 1.49 1.19 12.65
C GLY A 425 1.94 2.24 13.68
N CYS A 426 2.91 1.92 14.52
CA CYS A 426 3.38 2.79 15.59
C CYS A 426 4.90 2.67 15.81
N ILE A 427 5.44 3.61 16.56
CA ILE A 427 6.75 3.50 17.21
C ILE A 427 6.46 3.14 18.67
N PRO A 428 6.86 1.95 19.16
CA PRO A 428 6.59 1.55 20.55
C PRO A 428 7.25 2.50 21.54
N VAL A 429 6.43 3.13 22.38
CA VAL A 429 6.86 4.07 23.43
C VAL A 429 6.13 3.77 24.74
N ASP A 430 6.73 4.17 25.86
CA ASP A 430 6.11 4.15 27.18
C ASP A 430 5.21 5.38 27.41
N GLU A 431 4.61 5.47 28.60
CA GLU A 431 3.72 6.60 28.99
C GLU A 431 4.44 7.95 29.05
N ASN A 432 5.77 7.96 29.17
CA ASN A 432 6.60 9.18 29.16
C ASN A 432 7.08 9.54 27.75
N GLY A 433 6.80 8.69 26.75
CA GLY A 433 7.26 8.84 25.38
C GLY A 433 8.73 8.46 25.17
N GLU A 434 9.32 7.66 26.09
CA GLU A 434 10.59 7.03 25.85
C GLU A 434 10.40 5.78 24.98
N MET A 435 11.38 5.51 24.09
CA MET A 435 11.34 4.34 23.21
C MET A 435 11.34 3.06 24.03
N GLU A 436 10.32 2.22 23.87
CA GLU A 436 10.29 0.91 24.50
C GLU A 436 11.40 0.03 23.94
N SER A 437 12.02 -0.75 24.84
CA SER A 437 13.10 -1.67 24.50
C SER A 437 12.59 -3.10 24.41
N PHE A 438 13.09 -3.86 23.44
CA PHE A 438 12.76 -5.26 23.25
C PHE A 438 14.03 -6.09 23.04
N GLU A 439 14.11 -7.22 23.75
CA GLU A 439 15.24 -8.14 23.64
C GLU A 439 15.04 -9.15 22.50
N ILE A 440 15.99 -9.20 21.58
CA ILE A 440 16.04 -10.16 20.48
C ILE A 440 17.43 -10.79 20.45
N ASP A 441 17.50 -12.12 20.58
CA ASP A 441 18.74 -12.89 20.54
C ASP A 441 19.82 -12.40 21.55
N GLY A 442 19.39 -12.04 22.77
CA GLY A 442 20.26 -11.58 23.86
C GLY A 442 20.75 -10.14 23.72
N GLN A 443 20.25 -9.38 22.74
CA GLN A 443 20.53 -7.95 22.57
C GLN A 443 19.24 -7.15 22.68
N THR A 444 19.33 -5.96 23.26
CA THR A 444 18.19 -5.06 23.46
C THR A 444 18.20 -3.95 22.43
N TYR A 445 17.08 -3.76 21.74
CA TYR A 445 16.90 -2.76 20.69
C TYR A 445 15.71 -1.85 21.01
N SER A 446 15.75 -0.61 20.54
CA SER A 446 14.67 0.37 20.69
C SER A 446 14.61 1.32 19.49
N GLY A 447 13.48 2.02 19.31
CA GLY A 447 13.32 3.04 18.28
C GLY A 447 13.63 2.51 16.87
N GLN A 448 14.46 3.24 16.12
CA GLN A 448 14.83 2.88 14.75
C GLN A 448 15.53 1.51 14.68
N GLU A 449 16.47 1.23 15.58
CA GLU A 449 17.22 -0.04 15.59
C GLU A 449 16.30 -1.26 15.76
N LEU A 450 15.25 -1.14 16.58
CA LEU A 450 14.26 -2.20 16.77
C LEU A 450 13.50 -2.48 15.45
N LEU A 451 13.11 -1.44 14.72
CA LEU A 451 12.43 -1.60 13.45
C LEU A 451 13.37 -2.23 12.40
N ASP A 452 14.64 -1.84 12.38
CA ASP A 452 15.65 -2.40 11.47
C ASP A 452 15.85 -3.90 11.73
N VAL A 453 15.91 -4.32 13.01
CA VAL A 453 16.04 -5.73 13.37
C VAL A 453 14.78 -6.51 13.03
N PHE A 454 13.60 -5.95 13.27
CA PHE A 454 12.35 -6.59 12.83
C PHE A 454 12.32 -6.78 11.30
N GLU A 455 12.68 -5.76 10.54
CA GLU A 455 12.74 -5.84 9.07
C GLU A 455 13.74 -6.91 8.61
N TYR A 456 14.92 -6.95 9.22
CA TYR A 456 15.92 -7.99 8.94
C TYR A 456 15.33 -9.40 9.14
N HIS A 457 14.60 -9.66 10.23
CA HIS A 457 14.01 -10.96 10.48
C HIS A 457 12.85 -11.29 9.55
N VAL A 458 12.04 -10.33 9.13
CA VAL A 458 11.00 -10.54 8.10
C VAL A 458 11.65 -10.98 6.78
N ARG A 459 12.72 -10.30 6.35
CA ARG A 459 13.46 -10.64 5.12
C ARG A 459 14.12 -12.01 5.24
N LYS A 460 14.77 -12.28 6.36
CA LYS A 460 15.42 -13.57 6.62
C LYS A 460 14.43 -14.73 6.60
N SER A 461 13.28 -14.61 7.28
CA SER A 461 12.22 -15.63 7.24
C SER A 461 11.70 -15.87 5.81
N PHE A 462 11.58 -14.81 5.01
CA PHE A 462 11.17 -14.93 3.61
C PHE A 462 12.21 -15.67 2.74
N ASP A 463 13.49 -15.44 2.97
CA ASP A 463 14.58 -16.04 2.18
C ASP A 463 14.87 -17.49 2.61
N GLU A 464 14.72 -17.83 3.91
CA GLU A 464 15.01 -19.14 4.53
C GLU A 464 13.74 -19.97 4.81
N LYS A 465 12.86 -20.11 3.84
CA LYS A 465 11.51 -20.72 3.95
C LYS A 465 11.45 -22.15 4.51
N GLU A 466 12.56 -22.84 4.60
CA GLU A 466 12.63 -24.20 5.11
C GLU A 466 12.68 -24.25 6.65
N ASN A 467 12.98 -23.13 7.30
CA ASN A 467 13.06 -23.02 8.76
C ASN A 467 11.75 -22.47 9.33
N THR A 468 10.87 -23.35 9.80
CA THR A 468 9.52 -22.95 10.26
C THR A 468 9.40 -22.64 11.75
N ASP A 469 10.40 -23.00 12.55
CA ASP A 469 10.42 -22.84 14.03
C ASP A 469 11.60 -22.02 14.53
N ASP A 470 12.18 -21.19 13.68
CA ASP A 470 13.29 -20.31 14.02
C ASP A 470 12.81 -18.96 14.60
N LEU A 471 13.76 -18.18 15.10
CA LEU A 471 13.49 -16.86 15.67
C LEU A 471 12.88 -15.91 14.63
N SER A 472 13.35 -15.93 13.39
CA SER A 472 12.87 -15.02 12.34
C SER A 472 11.41 -15.26 12.00
N THR A 473 11.04 -16.53 11.86
CA THR A 473 9.64 -16.93 11.59
C THR A 473 8.72 -16.59 12.79
N ASP A 474 9.20 -16.79 14.02
CA ASP A 474 8.45 -16.40 15.23
C ASP A 474 8.26 -14.89 15.35
N LEU A 475 9.28 -14.09 14.99
CA LEU A 475 9.21 -12.64 15.02
C LEU A 475 8.23 -12.08 13.95
N VAL A 476 8.08 -12.74 12.80
CA VAL A 476 7.06 -12.37 11.82
C VAL A 476 5.65 -12.50 12.41
N TRP A 477 5.38 -13.59 13.14
CA TRP A 477 4.11 -13.73 13.85
C TRP A 477 4.00 -12.73 15.03
N TYR A 478 5.09 -12.47 15.74
CA TYR A 478 5.13 -11.48 16.81
C TYR A 478 4.73 -10.07 16.30
N LEU A 479 5.16 -9.68 15.12
CA LEU A 479 4.76 -8.41 14.52
C LEU A 479 3.25 -8.29 14.31
N TRP A 480 2.54 -9.40 14.15
CA TRP A 480 1.08 -9.43 14.06
C TRP A 480 0.39 -9.19 15.41
N THR A 481 0.95 -9.61 16.53
CA THR A 481 0.21 -9.71 17.81
C THR A 481 1.01 -9.29 19.05
N GLY A 482 2.30 -9.02 18.93
CA GLY A 482 3.18 -8.74 20.07
C GLY A 482 3.07 -7.30 20.60
N LYS A 483 3.26 -7.14 21.90
CA LYS A 483 3.16 -5.86 22.62
C LYS A 483 4.12 -4.79 22.10
N TYR A 484 5.36 -5.18 21.76
CA TYR A 484 6.41 -4.27 21.27
C TYR A 484 6.46 -4.18 19.74
N SER A 485 5.44 -4.72 19.06
CA SER A 485 5.35 -4.65 17.60
C SER A 485 5.04 -3.24 17.13
N SER A 486 5.82 -2.75 16.17
CA SER A 486 5.54 -1.51 15.46
C SER A 486 4.30 -1.59 14.55
N LEU A 487 3.79 -2.78 14.26
CA LEU A 487 2.63 -2.99 13.38
C LEU A 487 1.33 -3.23 14.16
N PHE A 488 1.39 -3.90 15.31
CA PHE A 488 0.20 -4.20 16.09
C PHE A 488 -0.23 -3.04 16.99
N GLY A 489 0.72 -2.42 17.70
CA GLY A 489 0.52 -1.21 18.50
C GLY A 489 -0.50 -1.35 19.65
N LYS A 490 -0.64 -2.55 20.24
CA LYS A 490 -1.52 -2.82 21.37
C LYS A 490 -0.87 -3.84 22.31
N ARG A 491 -1.34 -3.86 23.56
CA ARG A 491 -0.80 -4.77 24.59
C ARG A 491 -1.03 -6.25 24.28
N ALA A 492 -2.24 -6.61 23.82
CA ALA A 492 -2.59 -7.99 23.52
C ALA A 492 -3.78 -8.05 22.54
N MET A 493 -3.82 -9.09 21.73
CA MET A 493 -4.93 -9.36 20.80
C MET A 493 -6.00 -10.21 21.49
N THR A 494 -7.23 -9.71 21.62
CA THR A 494 -8.34 -10.34 22.36
C THR A 494 -9.23 -11.22 21.46
N THR A 495 -8.64 -12.00 20.55
CA THR A 495 -9.39 -12.84 19.61
C THR A 495 -10.18 -13.93 20.33
N PHE A 496 -9.59 -14.63 21.30
CA PHE A 496 -10.25 -15.68 22.08
C PHE A 496 -11.44 -15.12 22.88
N GLU A 497 -11.22 -14.02 23.57
CA GLU A 497 -12.23 -13.34 24.39
C GLU A 497 -13.44 -12.94 23.55
N ARG A 498 -13.23 -12.44 22.35
CA ARG A 498 -14.34 -12.05 21.43
C ARG A 498 -15.20 -13.21 20.98
N TYR A 499 -14.64 -14.42 20.90
CA TYR A 499 -15.41 -15.63 20.57
C TYR A 499 -16.14 -16.20 21.79
N PHE A 500 -15.47 -16.32 22.92
CA PHE A 500 -15.90 -17.19 24.01
C PHE A 500 -16.33 -16.49 25.29
N ILE A 501 -16.10 -15.19 25.44
CA ILE A 501 -16.47 -14.44 26.64
C ILE A 501 -17.58 -13.44 26.29
N ALA A 502 -18.66 -13.41 27.10
CA ALA A 502 -19.77 -12.48 26.88
C ALA A 502 -19.46 -11.05 27.36
N ASP A 503 -18.64 -10.93 28.41
CA ASP A 503 -18.29 -9.63 29.00
C ASP A 503 -17.40 -8.84 28.04
N LYS A 504 -17.96 -7.77 27.48
CA LYS A 504 -17.25 -6.89 26.53
C LYS A 504 -16.04 -6.17 27.13
N ALA A 505 -15.94 -6.09 28.46
CA ALA A 505 -14.76 -5.51 29.10
C ALA A 505 -13.49 -6.32 28.79
N SER A 506 -13.62 -7.65 28.66
CA SER A 506 -12.49 -8.53 28.27
C SER A 506 -12.05 -8.35 26.80
N HIS A 507 -12.87 -7.72 25.95
CA HIS A 507 -12.57 -7.48 24.54
C HIS A 507 -11.74 -6.22 24.31
N LYS A 508 -11.46 -5.44 25.36
CA LYS A 508 -10.68 -4.20 25.23
C LYS A 508 -9.22 -4.51 24.97
N GLU A 509 -8.70 -3.96 23.89
CA GLU A 509 -7.29 -3.98 23.55
C GLU A 509 -6.67 -2.63 23.91
N GLU A 510 -5.82 -2.60 24.92
CA GLU A 510 -5.12 -1.39 25.33
C GLU A 510 -4.11 -1.01 24.25
N LYS A 511 -4.20 0.23 23.79
CA LYS A 511 -3.30 0.77 22.77
C LYS A 511 -1.97 1.17 23.38
N ASN A 512 -0.88 1.07 22.60
CA ASN A 512 0.40 1.65 22.95
C ASN A 512 0.26 3.17 23.19
N PRO A 513 0.95 3.77 24.14
CA PRO A 513 0.93 5.20 24.42
C PRO A 513 1.20 6.09 23.20
N TYR A 514 1.90 5.60 22.19
CA TYR A 514 2.08 6.27 20.91
C TYR A 514 0.80 6.91 20.37
N TYR A 515 -0.36 6.24 20.47
CA TYR A 515 -1.61 6.71 19.86
C TYR A 515 -2.23 7.94 20.52
N HIS A 516 -1.86 8.26 21.76
CA HIS A 516 -2.25 9.52 22.36
C HIS A 516 -1.08 10.52 22.37
N LEU A 517 0.16 10.05 22.52
CA LEU A 517 1.35 10.91 22.49
C LEU A 517 1.63 11.51 21.10
N ARG A 518 1.19 10.86 20.03
CA ARG A 518 1.31 11.40 18.66
C ARG A 518 0.50 12.67 18.41
N GLU A 519 -0.31 13.12 19.39
CA GLU A 519 -1.02 14.41 19.36
C GLU A 519 -0.16 15.54 19.92
N ASP A 520 0.88 15.23 20.69
CA ASP A 520 1.81 16.21 21.22
C ASP A 520 2.94 16.51 20.22
N VAL A 521 3.12 17.80 19.90
CA VAL A 521 4.10 18.26 18.92
C VAL A 521 5.55 17.97 19.34
N ASN A 522 5.86 18.03 20.64
CA ASN A 522 7.21 17.78 21.13
C ASN A 522 7.56 16.30 21.07
N MET A 523 6.58 15.44 21.33
CA MET A 523 6.75 13.99 21.19
C MET A 523 6.99 13.58 19.74
N VAL A 524 6.23 14.15 18.80
CA VAL A 524 6.43 13.89 17.36
C VAL A 524 7.81 14.40 16.90
N ARG A 525 8.24 15.58 17.39
CA ARG A 525 9.61 16.10 17.13
C ARG A 525 10.70 15.17 17.65
N LYS A 526 10.53 14.64 18.87
CA LYS A 526 11.46 13.66 19.46
C LYS A 526 11.54 12.41 18.57
N MET A 527 10.41 11.83 18.20
CA MET A 527 10.34 10.67 17.30
C MET A 527 11.05 10.93 15.97
N LEU A 528 10.83 12.09 15.33
CA LEU A 528 11.53 12.44 14.09
C LEU A 528 13.04 12.52 14.27
N SER A 529 13.51 13.11 15.39
CA SER A 529 14.94 13.18 15.71
C SER A 529 15.57 11.81 15.90
N ASP A 530 14.87 10.87 16.54
CA ASP A 530 15.33 9.50 16.75
C ASP A 530 15.51 8.71 15.43
N PHE A 531 14.76 9.10 14.38
CA PHE A 531 14.93 8.59 13.03
C PHE A 531 15.85 9.45 12.14
N GLY A 532 16.65 10.35 12.74
CA GLY A 532 17.62 11.18 12.03
C GLY A 532 16.99 12.24 11.11
N LEU A 533 15.72 12.56 11.30
CA LEU A 533 15.01 13.57 10.53
C LEU A 533 15.00 14.93 11.25
N ASN A 534 14.91 16.03 10.45
CA ASN A 534 14.78 17.36 11.01
C ASN A 534 13.42 17.52 11.72
N PRO A 535 13.38 17.71 13.06
CA PRO A 535 12.14 17.80 13.80
C PRO A 535 11.29 19.02 13.47
N ASP A 536 11.91 20.10 12.94
CA ASP A 536 11.20 21.33 12.61
C ASP A 536 10.53 21.29 11.22
N GLU A 537 11.08 20.53 10.29
CA GLU A 537 10.57 20.42 8.92
C GLU A 537 9.83 19.11 8.67
N GLY A 538 10.27 18.02 9.33
CA GLY A 538 9.76 16.67 9.14
C GLY A 538 8.32 16.47 9.62
N ARG A 539 7.70 15.42 9.09
CA ARG A 539 6.36 14.94 9.50
C ARG A 539 6.35 13.42 9.55
N ILE A 540 5.49 12.86 10.40
CA ILE A 540 5.17 11.44 10.39
C ILE A 540 3.88 11.24 9.60
N ILE A 541 3.89 10.33 8.63
CA ILE A 541 2.73 9.92 7.84
C ILE A 541 2.38 8.49 8.26
N ASN A 542 1.17 8.31 8.80
CA ASN A 542 0.78 7.12 9.55
C ASN A 542 -0.56 6.56 9.04
N GLY A 543 -0.69 5.22 9.02
CA GLY A 543 -1.90 4.47 8.71
C GLY A 543 -2.49 3.77 9.92
N HIS A 544 -3.04 2.55 9.72
CA HIS A 544 -3.42 1.54 10.70
C HIS A 544 -4.61 1.86 11.62
N THR A 545 -4.78 3.09 12.05
CA THR A 545 -5.85 3.46 12.98
C THR A 545 -6.81 4.42 12.29
N PRO A 546 -8.02 3.96 11.92
CA PRO A 546 -8.97 4.79 11.22
C PRO A 546 -9.35 6.05 11.98
N VAL A 547 -9.30 7.19 11.29
CA VAL A 547 -9.78 8.47 11.82
C VAL A 547 -11.30 8.46 11.85
N LYS A 548 -11.89 8.69 13.02
CA LYS A 548 -13.34 8.71 13.21
C LYS A 548 -13.85 10.15 13.06
N GLU A 549 -13.96 10.62 11.83
CA GLU A 549 -14.43 11.98 11.52
C GLU A 549 -15.84 12.22 12.11
N ILE A 550 -16.68 11.19 12.12
CA ILE A 550 -18.03 11.25 12.74
C ILE A 550 -17.99 11.61 14.23
N ASN A 551 -16.87 11.34 14.91
CA ASN A 551 -16.64 11.69 16.31
C ASN A 551 -15.83 13.00 16.48
N GLY A 552 -15.55 13.71 15.38
CA GLY A 552 -14.76 14.94 15.38
C GLY A 552 -13.24 14.73 15.47
N GLU A 553 -12.72 13.52 15.21
CA GLU A 553 -11.28 13.29 15.13
C GLU A 553 -10.69 13.99 13.89
N ASP A 554 -9.55 14.67 14.06
CA ASP A 554 -8.83 15.32 12.98
C ASP A 554 -7.66 14.43 12.52
N PRO A 555 -7.51 14.16 11.20
CA PRO A 555 -6.36 13.45 10.65
C PRO A 555 -5.03 14.22 10.74
N ILE A 556 -5.09 15.54 10.88
CA ILE A 556 -3.93 16.42 11.06
C ILE A 556 -3.72 16.65 12.56
N LYS A 557 -2.64 16.11 13.11
CA LYS A 557 -2.33 16.13 14.54
C LYS A 557 -0.99 16.84 14.79
N ALA A 558 -0.69 17.17 16.07
CA ALA A 558 0.59 17.74 16.48
C ALA A 558 0.99 18.94 15.61
N ASP A 559 0.09 19.91 15.46
CA ASP A 559 0.29 21.12 14.63
C ASP A 559 0.78 20.84 13.21
N GLY A 560 0.26 19.75 12.60
CA GLY A 560 0.61 19.32 11.25
C GLY A 560 1.90 18.49 11.15
N LYS A 561 2.52 18.11 12.27
CA LYS A 561 3.69 17.21 12.31
C LYS A 561 3.33 15.74 12.19
N MET A 562 2.08 15.38 12.48
CA MET A 562 1.55 14.03 12.35
C MET A 562 0.34 14.03 11.42
N LEU A 563 0.38 13.20 10.40
CA LEU A 563 -0.69 13.02 9.42
C LEU A 563 -1.17 11.58 9.44
N VAL A 564 -2.42 11.35 9.82
CA VAL A 564 -3.05 10.02 9.81
C VAL A 564 -3.89 9.91 8.56
N ILE A 565 -3.49 9.03 7.63
CA ILE A 565 -4.15 8.89 6.32
C ILE A 565 -5.05 7.66 6.22
N ASP A 566 -5.21 6.89 7.32
CA ASP A 566 -6.22 5.83 7.39
C ASP A 566 -7.60 6.45 7.66
N GLY A 567 -8.40 6.53 6.63
CA GLY A 567 -9.78 7.01 6.70
C GLY A 567 -10.82 5.91 6.51
N GLY A 568 -10.37 4.65 6.35
CA GLY A 568 -11.26 3.50 6.16
C GLY A 568 -11.71 3.28 4.73
N PHE A 569 -10.79 3.05 3.79
CA PHE A 569 -11.13 2.55 2.45
C PHE A 569 -12.03 1.31 2.53
N SER A 570 -11.76 0.45 3.53
CA SER A 570 -12.60 -0.71 3.79
C SER A 570 -14.06 -0.32 4.08
N LYS A 571 -14.98 -0.77 3.25
CA LYS A 571 -16.43 -0.57 3.41
C LYS A 571 -16.94 -0.99 4.79
N ALA A 572 -16.27 -1.96 5.44
CA ALA A 572 -16.60 -2.42 6.77
C ALA A 572 -16.42 -1.34 7.87
N TYR A 573 -15.65 -0.29 7.63
CA TYR A 573 -15.38 0.79 8.58
C TYR A 573 -16.06 2.10 8.24
N GLN A 574 -16.53 2.32 7.01
CA GLN A 574 -17.12 3.59 6.57
C GLN A 574 -18.28 4.07 7.43
N SER A 575 -19.08 3.15 7.97
CA SER A 575 -20.16 3.49 8.91
C SER A 575 -19.66 4.07 10.26
N THR A 576 -18.41 3.81 10.62
CA THR A 576 -17.78 4.28 11.86
C THR A 576 -16.84 5.45 11.65
N THR A 577 -16.25 5.59 10.45
CA THR A 577 -15.35 6.68 10.09
C THR A 577 -16.10 7.91 9.57
N GLY A 578 -17.21 7.71 8.86
CA GLY A 578 -17.98 8.77 8.21
C GLY A 578 -17.49 9.18 6.83
N ILE A 579 -16.34 8.68 6.40
CA ILE A 579 -15.73 8.91 5.07
C ILE A 579 -15.20 7.62 4.47
N ALA A 580 -14.79 7.68 3.21
CA ALA A 580 -14.24 6.54 2.47
C ALA A 580 -12.70 6.53 2.36
N GLY A 581 -12.02 7.30 3.16
CA GLY A 581 -10.55 7.30 3.22
C GLY A 581 -9.91 8.67 3.06
N TYR A 582 -8.65 8.74 3.46
CA TYR A 582 -7.78 9.88 3.21
C TYR A 582 -6.66 9.50 2.25
N THR A 583 -6.23 10.45 1.43
CA THR A 583 -4.98 10.40 0.69
C THR A 583 -4.22 11.70 0.91
N LEU A 584 -2.91 11.67 0.69
CA LEU A 584 -2.08 12.85 0.81
C LEU A 584 -1.38 13.10 -0.54
N LEU A 585 -1.35 14.35 -0.96
CA LEU A 585 -0.58 14.82 -2.11
C LEU A 585 0.53 15.74 -1.62
N TYR A 586 1.77 15.46 -2.01
CA TYR A 586 2.93 16.31 -1.74
C TYR A 586 3.63 16.70 -3.03
N ASN A 587 3.58 17.96 -3.38
CA ASN A 587 4.17 18.49 -4.59
C ASN A 587 5.07 19.71 -4.31
N SER A 588 5.50 20.42 -5.34
CA SER A 588 6.37 21.60 -5.21
C SER A 588 5.73 22.79 -4.49
N PHE A 589 4.41 22.80 -4.28
CA PHE A 589 3.68 23.87 -3.57
C PHE A 589 3.35 23.51 -2.12
N GLY A 590 3.66 22.29 -1.67
CA GLY A 590 3.41 21.81 -0.32
C GLY A 590 2.53 20.56 -0.28
N MET A 591 1.89 20.34 0.87
CA MET A 591 1.07 19.16 1.17
C MET A 591 -0.41 19.45 1.21
N GLN A 592 -1.21 18.57 0.67
CA GLN A 592 -2.67 18.61 0.69
C GLN A 592 -3.23 17.25 1.10
N LEU A 593 -4.03 17.24 2.15
CA LEU A 593 -4.82 16.08 2.55
C LEU A 593 -6.14 16.08 1.76
N VAL A 594 -6.51 14.94 1.23
CA VAL A 594 -7.72 14.75 0.43
C VAL A 594 -8.61 13.73 1.13
N ALA A 595 -9.80 14.15 1.57
CA ALA A 595 -10.84 13.28 2.11
C ALA A 595 -11.72 12.79 0.97
N HIS A 596 -11.88 11.47 0.85
CA HIS A 596 -12.71 10.84 -0.16
C HIS A 596 -14.09 10.51 0.39
N GLN A 597 -15.13 10.76 -0.41
CA GLN A 597 -16.46 10.26 -0.14
C GLN A 597 -16.60 8.81 -0.63
N GLN A 598 -17.65 8.13 -0.20
CA GLN A 598 -17.90 6.76 -0.59
C GLN A 598 -17.98 6.63 -2.11
N PHE A 599 -17.14 5.77 -2.68
CA PHE A 599 -17.19 5.42 -4.10
C PHE A 599 -18.47 4.61 -4.38
N ASN A 600 -19.42 5.21 -5.11
CA ASN A 600 -20.75 4.62 -5.30
C ASN A 600 -20.82 3.70 -6.52
N ALA A 601 -20.33 4.13 -7.67
CA ALA A 601 -20.21 3.27 -8.86
C ALA A 601 -19.44 3.96 -9.99
N LYS A 602 -18.60 3.20 -10.70
CA LYS A 602 -17.93 3.59 -11.94
C LYS A 602 -18.94 4.04 -13.02
N GLU A 603 -20.08 3.36 -13.11
CA GLU A 603 -21.14 3.63 -14.07
C GLU A 603 -21.67 5.06 -13.97
N LYS A 604 -21.76 5.60 -12.75
CA LYS A 604 -22.24 6.96 -12.51
C LYS A 604 -21.26 8.01 -13.03
N ILE A 605 -19.97 7.77 -12.86
CA ILE A 605 -18.92 8.64 -13.41
C ILE A 605 -18.95 8.60 -14.94
N LEU A 606 -19.13 7.42 -15.52
CA LEU A 606 -19.17 7.23 -16.95
C LEU A 606 -20.40 7.89 -17.59
N SER A 607 -21.59 7.81 -16.97
CA SER A 607 -22.86 8.33 -17.52
C SER A 607 -23.05 9.82 -17.26
N GLU A 608 -22.78 10.28 -16.02
CA GLU A 608 -23.06 11.65 -15.57
C GLU A 608 -21.81 12.53 -15.55
N GLY A 609 -20.62 11.94 -15.60
CA GLY A 609 -19.33 12.65 -15.48
C GLY A 609 -19.15 13.32 -14.13
N ILE A 610 -19.97 12.96 -13.12
CA ILE A 610 -19.91 13.51 -11.79
C ILE A 610 -18.86 12.72 -11.02
N ASP A 611 -17.70 13.36 -10.81
CA ASP A 611 -16.70 12.90 -9.87
C ASP A 611 -17.16 13.30 -8.46
N GLU A 612 -17.17 12.36 -7.54
CA GLU A 612 -17.55 12.65 -6.15
C GLU A 612 -16.57 13.64 -5.55
N LEU A 613 -17.11 14.66 -4.90
CA LEU A 613 -16.33 15.80 -4.41
C LEU A 613 -15.38 15.34 -3.30
N SER A 614 -14.11 15.23 -3.63
CA SER A 614 -13.05 15.09 -2.65
C SER A 614 -12.80 16.45 -1.97
N ILE A 615 -12.83 16.48 -0.65
CA ILE A 615 -12.54 17.70 0.12
C ILE A 615 -11.02 17.80 0.30
N LYS A 616 -10.44 18.88 -0.19
CA LYS A 616 -8.99 19.15 -0.06
C LYS A 616 -8.73 20.11 1.11
N ARG A 617 -7.84 19.70 2.00
CA ARG A 617 -7.32 20.54 3.09
C ARG A 617 -5.83 20.79 2.87
N ILE A 618 -5.42 22.04 2.93
CA ILE A 618 -3.99 22.39 2.86
C ILE A 618 -3.38 22.06 4.22
N VAL A 619 -2.40 21.18 4.23
CA VAL A 619 -1.59 20.85 5.42
C VAL A 619 -0.44 21.83 5.54
N ASP A 620 0.22 22.09 4.40
CA ASP A 620 1.39 22.97 4.34
C ASP A 620 1.45 23.65 2.98
N LYS A 621 1.90 24.90 2.97
CA LYS A 621 2.07 25.69 1.75
C LYS A 621 3.47 26.26 1.70
N GLU A 622 4.23 25.87 0.71
CA GLU A 622 5.57 26.39 0.47
C GLU A 622 5.52 27.82 -0.05
N LEU A 623 6.25 28.72 0.57
CA LEU A 623 6.41 30.11 0.12
C LEU A 623 7.15 30.20 -1.22
N GLN A 624 8.09 29.29 -1.43
CA GLN A 624 8.81 29.11 -2.69
C GLN A 624 8.67 27.68 -3.14
N ARG A 625 8.47 27.45 -4.45
CA ARG A 625 8.34 26.11 -5.00
C ARG A 625 9.54 25.23 -4.65
N LYS A 626 9.31 24.11 -3.99
CA LYS A 626 10.35 23.09 -3.77
C LYS A 626 10.88 22.59 -5.11
N LYS A 627 12.21 22.49 -5.21
CA LYS A 627 12.92 21.95 -6.36
C LYS A 627 13.37 20.51 -6.09
N ILE A 628 13.79 19.81 -7.14
CA ILE A 628 14.34 18.46 -7.01
C ILE A 628 15.54 18.45 -6.07
N ARG A 629 16.41 19.49 -6.09
CA ARG A 629 17.57 19.58 -5.18
C ARG A 629 17.22 19.46 -3.69
N ASN A 630 15.99 19.79 -3.30
CA ASN A 630 15.50 19.73 -1.92
C ASN A 630 14.89 18.37 -1.55
N THR A 631 15.06 17.34 -2.39
CA THR A 631 14.50 15.99 -2.21
C THR A 631 15.61 14.95 -2.02
N ASN A 632 15.25 13.74 -1.55
CA ASN A 632 16.19 12.62 -1.48
C ASN A 632 16.81 12.33 -2.87
N LYS A 633 15.99 12.40 -3.93
CA LYS A 633 16.49 12.24 -5.30
C LYS A 633 17.49 13.34 -5.69
N GLY A 634 17.27 14.55 -5.22
CA GLY A 634 18.21 15.67 -5.43
C GLY A 634 19.55 15.43 -4.73
N LYS A 635 19.53 14.88 -3.51
CA LYS A 635 20.78 14.50 -2.80
C LYS A 635 21.56 13.42 -3.55
N GLU A 636 20.87 12.41 -4.10
CA GLU A 636 21.49 11.36 -4.95
C GLU A 636 22.12 11.96 -6.21
N LEU A 637 21.39 12.85 -6.92
CA LEU A 637 21.89 13.51 -8.12
C LEU A 637 23.10 14.41 -7.79
N GLN A 638 23.05 15.14 -6.67
CA GLN A 638 24.18 15.95 -6.23
C GLN A 638 25.43 15.09 -5.98
N ALA A 639 25.28 13.95 -5.29
CA ALA A 639 26.41 13.02 -5.08
C ALA A 639 26.98 12.50 -6.41
N GLN A 640 26.12 12.21 -7.40
CA GLN A 640 26.57 11.83 -8.75
C GLN A 640 27.32 12.98 -9.44
N ILE A 641 26.80 14.20 -9.36
CA ILE A 641 27.45 15.40 -9.90
C ILE A 641 28.84 15.60 -9.29
N ASP A 642 28.97 15.45 -7.98
CA ASP A 642 30.23 15.63 -7.27
C ASP A 642 31.30 14.60 -7.75
N ILE A 643 30.88 13.35 -7.94
CA ILE A 643 31.75 12.29 -8.50
C ILE A 643 32.15 12.61 -9.94
N LEU A 644 31.21 13.05 -10.80
CA LEU A 644 31.52 13.39 -12.19
C LEU A 644 32.42 14.63 -12.27
N LYS A 645 32.27 15.62 -11.39
CA LYS A 645 33.18 16.77 -11.28
C LYS A 645 34.57 16.34 -10.83
N MET A 646 34.69 15.37 -9.90
CA MET A 646 35.98 14.79 -9.55
C MET A 646 36.65 14.09 -10.74
N LEU A 647 35.87 13.33 -11.54
CA LEU A 647 36.37 12.70 -12.74
C LEU A 647 36.82 13.74 -13.78
N MET A 648 36.08 14.83 -13.94
CA MET A 648 36.42 15.94 -14.85
C MET A 648 37.78 16.55 -14.48
N HIS A 649 37.98 16.82 -13.18
CA HIS A 649 39.23 17.37 -12.68
C HIS A 649 40.42 16.41 -12.84
N ASP A 650 40.21 15.11 -12.45
CA ASP A 650 41.27 14.09 -12.49
C ASP A 650 41.77 13.76 -13.92
N ARG A 651 40.93 13.93 -14.94
CA ARG A 651 41.22 13.45 -16.29
C ARG A 651 41.36 14.56 -17.33
N TYR A 652 40.75 15.72 -17.15
CA TYR A 652 40.59 16.67 -18.25
C TYR A 652 40.90 18.14 -17.87
N LEU A 653 41.08 18.48 -16.60
CA LEU A 653 41.29 19.85 -16.14
C LEU A 653 42.73 20.09 -15.54
N ASP A 654 43.53 19.03 -15.37
CA ASP A 654 44.96 19.14 -15.10
C ASP A 654 45.75 19.26 -16.46
#